data_a841de75aa48560dc6a04af79105327b
#
_entry.id   a841de75aa48560dc6a04af79105327b
#
_cell.length_a   1.000
_cell.length_b   1.000
_cell.length_c   1.000
_cell.angle_alpha   90.00
_cell.angle_beta   90.00
_cell.angle_gamma   90.00
#
_symmetry.space_group_name_H-M   'P 1'
#
loop_
_entity.id
_entity.type
_entity.pdbx_description
1 polymer ?
#
loop_
_entity_poly.entity_id
_entity_poly.type
_entity_poly.pdbx_seq_one_letter_code
_entity_poly.pdbx_strand_id
1 'polypeptide(L)'
;SAFLFSQNPYPPTTGLDRLADFKTRKKLLENSLIANIPFESIGPTIFSGRVVDVDVSPIDPTHFYVAYASGGLWKTINNGTTFFPIFDNEAVMTIGDIAVDWTNNIIWVGTGENNSSRSSYSGVGIYKSADNGKTWEHKGLPESHHIGRIILHPTDKNTAWVAALGHLYSPNKERGIYKTSDGGNSWNHTLFVNENSGGIDLVVSPKNPNTIYAATWHRQRRAWNFVESGNGSSIYKSTDGGDNWNNITLAKTNFPQGIGAGRIGLALYQKDGKDVLYALIDNYDRRPKKEKDEVEGITKDDLRDMSKDDFSKLKEDDLKDFLSSNRFPEKYSVKRITKMVEKEKIKPNALVEYLEDANSLLFNTPVVGAEVYKLTGKSEKWKKTHEGFLDQVYNSYGYYFGNIRVSPNDPDKIYIIGFRIIRSDDGGKTFKLIGDDNVHVDHHALWVNPNRNGHIILGNDGGINISYDDGEEWIKCNSPALGQFYYLALDNAEPYNIYGGLQDNGVWVGSSEGYNVKSKSWNNSGQYHYKSIMGGDGMQVAVDLRDNNIVYTGYQYGNYFRINQKSGRRKYITPKHELGERPLRWNWQSPIHLSTHNQDILYIGSNKLFRSMNQGNDFKVISSDLTKGGKKGDVAYGTLTAIHESPLRFGLIYTGSDDGLVHLTKNGGNSWEEIKGLPKDLWITRIQTSKFDEATVYISMNGYRWDNFESHIYQSIDYGKSWSRLGLDLPKEPVNVIKEDPKNKDIIYVGTDHGLYVSLDQGENFMMMNKDLPAVSVHDVVVHPKANDLVVATHGRSFYKTNVEHLQKLDKELLAKTLHIFNIKKKSYSNRWGSKFSQWRDANEPKISIPFFTKSKGRANIVRKNKDEEILQSFSHEANQGINY
;
A
#
# COMPACT_ATOMS: atom_id res chain seq x y z
N SER A 1 33.53 5.38 14.20
CA SER A 1 32.81 6.66 14.28
C SER A 1 31.42 6.34 14.75
N ALA A 2 31.10 6.72 16.02
CA ALA A 2 29.75 6.61 16.56
C ALA A 2 28.83 7.51 15.72
N PHE A 3 27.92 6.94 14.96
CA PHE A 3 26.81 7.67 14.40
C PHE A 3 25.92 8.11 15.56
N LEU A 4 25.92 9.39 15.86
CA LEU A 4 24.92 10.03 16.69
C LEU A 4 23.55 9.75 16.04
N PHE A 5 22.81 8.81 16.61
CA PHE A 5 21.40 8.64 16.30
C PHE A 5 20.71 9.96 16.67
N SER A 6 20.20 10.68 15.69
CA SER A 6 19.25 11.76 15.92
C SER A 6 18.13 11.16 16.75
N GLN A 7 17.95 11.63 17.98
CA GLN A 7 16.78 11.26 18.78
C GLN A 7 15.53 11.55 17.95
N ASN A 8 14.55 10.64 18.01
CA ASN A 8 13.24 10.88 17.39
C ASN A 8 12.73 12.26 17.85
N PRO A 9 12.33 13.14 16.93
CA PRO A 9 11.87 14.47 17.31
C PRO A 9 10.56 14.45 18.09
N TYR A 10 9.88 13.30 18.10
CA TYR A 10 8.61 13.07 18.78
C TYR A 10 8.68 11.83 19.67
N PRO A 11 7.93 11.79 20.79
CA PRO A 11 7.80 10.58 21.57
C PRO A 11 7.08 9.51 20.72
N PRO A 12 7.56 8.25 20.74
CA PRO A 12 6.88 7.17 20.04
C PRO A 12 5.51 6.88 20.67
N THR A 13 4.53 6.52 19.85
CA THR A 13 3.24 6.00 20.29
C THR A 13 3.39 4.52 20.55
N THR A 14 3.11 4.07 21.78
CA THR A 14 3.27 2.65 22.12
C THR A 14 2.18 1.77 21.51
N GLY A 15 2.43 0.47 21.32
CA GLY A 15 1.43 -0.49 20.88
C GLY A 15 0.25 -0.60 21.85
N LEU A 16 0.49 -0.40 23.16
CA LEU A 16 -0.58 -0.35 24.17
C LEU A 16 -1.45 0.90 23.99
N ASP A 17 -0.87 2.06 23.68
CA ASP A 17 -1.64 3.26 23.35
C ASP A 17 -2.53 3.01 22.13
N ARG A 18 -1.98 2.41 21.07
CA ARG A 18 -2.72 2.09 19.84
C ARG A 18 -3.88 1.11 20.09
N LEU A 19 -3.72 0.15 21.00
CA LEU A 19 -4.80 -0.74 21.44
C LEU A 19 -5.85 0.02 22.29
N ALA A 20 -5.43 0.98 23.12
CA ALA A 20 -6.35 1.84 23.86
C ALA A 20 -7.17 2.75 22.92
N ASP A 21 -6.55 3.27 21.86
CA ASP A 21 -7.21 4.10 20.86
C ASP A 21 -8.26 3.36 20.03
N PHE A 22 -8.18 2.04 19.94
CA PHE A 22 -9.26 1.23 19.39
C PHE A 22 -10.59 1.39 20.18
N LYS A 23 -10.51 1.57 21.50
CA LYS A 23 -11.69 1.87 22.34
C LYS A 23 -12.23 3.26 22.04
N THR A 24 -11.34 4.25 21.81
CA THR A 24 -11.73 5.60 21.39
C THR A 24 -12.50 5.55 20.07
N ARG A 25 -11.99 4.82 19.08
CA ARG A 25 -12.67 4.60 17.79
C ARG A 25 -14.07 4.01 17.96
N LYS A 26 -14.23 2.97 18.78
CA LYS A 26 -15.55 2.38 19.07
C LYS A 26 -16.50 3.39 19.69
N LYS A 27 -16.02 4.22 20.63
CA LYS A 27 -16.83 5.27 21.25
C LYS A 27 -17.28 6.36 20.25
N LEU A 28 -16.40 6.77 19.34
CA LEU A 28 -16.74 7.72 18.27
C LEU A 28 -17.80 7.15 17.31
N LEU A 29 -17.81 5.85 17.09
CA LEU A 29 -18.82 5.15 16.31
C LEU A 29 -20.16 5.07 17.06
N GLU A 30 -20.14 4.67 18.33
CA GLU A 30 -21.35 4.53 19.16
C GLU A 30 -22.10 5.86 19.31
N ASN A 31 -21.37 6.98 19.34
CA ASN A 31 -21.94 8.33 19.47
C ASN A 31 -22.20 9.01 18.12
N SER A 32 -21.94 8.34 17.01
CA SER A 32 -22.02 8.94 15.68
C SER A 32 -23.47 9.16 15.22
N LEU A 33 -23.79 10.40 14.86
CA LEU A 33 -25.07 10.77 14.24
C LEU A 33 -25.21 10.28 12.80
N ILE A 34 -24.13 9.79 12.21
CA ILE A 34 -24.01 9.39 10.81
C ILE A 34 -23.62 7.92 10.65
N ALA A 35 -23.58 7.16 11.76
CA ALA A 35 -23.20 5.75 11.77
C ALA A 35 -24.08 4.87 10.87
N ASN A 36 -25.30 5.28 10.54
CA ASN A 36 -26.23 4.47 9.74
C ASN A 36 -26.20 4.82 8.24
N ILE A 37 -25.39 5.76 7.80
CA ILE A 37 -25.24 6.07 6.37
C ILE A 37 -24.43 4.94 5.71
N PRO A 38 -25.04 4.12 4.83
CA PRO A 38 -24.35 2.93 4.29
C PRO A 38 -23.41 3.31 3.17
N PHE A 39 -22.26 2.64 3.13
CA PHE A 39 -21.37 2.64 1.97
C PHE A 39 -21.66 1.46 1.05
N GLU A 40 -21.45 1.65 -0.23
CA GLU A 40 -21.44 0.62 -1.27
C GLU A 40 -20.01 0.40 -1.76
N SER A 41 -19.52 -0.84 -1.72
CA SER A 41 -18.26 -1.19 -2.39
C SER A 41 -18.49 -1.20 -3.89
N ILE A 42 -17.72 -0.40 -4.61
CA ILE A 42 -17.88 -0.23 -6.07
C ILE A 42 -16.69 -0.79 -6.86
N GLY A 43 -15.83 -1.57 -6.21
CA GLY A 43 -14.67 -2.22 -6.85
C GLY A 43 -13.50 -1.27 -7.08
N PRO A 44 -12.62 -1.59 -7.99
CA PRO A 44 -12.59 -2.78 -8.87
C PRO A 44 -12.33 -4.09 -8.13
N THR A 45 -12.70 -5.22 -8.78
CA THR A 45 -12.47 -6.59 -8.28
C THR A 45 -11.49 -7.39 -9.15
N ILE A 46 -10.95 -6.78 -10.21
CA ILE A 46 -10.08 -7.44 -11.18
C ILE A 46 -8.72 -7.84 -10.63
N PHE A 47 -8.29 -7.15 -9.59
CA PHE A 47 -7.07 -7.41 -8.84
C PHE A 47 -7.36 -7.17 -7.36
N SER A 48 -6.55 -7.76 -6.53
CA SER A 48 -6.54 -7.49 -5.09
C SER A 48 -5.22 -6.87 -4.65
N GLY A 49 -5.12 -6.51 -3.37
CA GLY A 49 -3.86 -6.11 -2.79
C GLY A 49 -2.97 -7.31 -2.50
N ARG A 50 -1.80 -7.03 -1.99
CA ARG A 50 -0.74 -8.00 -1.69
C ARG A 50 -1.21 -9.13 -0.78
N VAL A 51 -1.12 -10.37 -1.27
CA VAL A 51 -1.32 -11.57 -0.46
C VAL A 51 -0.02 -11.92 0.23
N VAL A 52 0.02 -11.86 1.56
CA VAL A 52 1.25 -12.13 2.35
C VAL A 52 1.33 -13.58 2.81
N ASP A 53 0.18 -14.25 3.00
CA ASP A 53 0.16 -15.66 3.39
C ASP A 53 -1.16 -16.35 3.00
N VAL A 54 -1.10 -17.68 2.88
CA VAL A 54 -2.23 -18.56 2.58
C VAL A 54 -2.11 -19.82 3.43
N ASP A 55 -3.16 -20.15 4.20
CA ASP A 55 -3.24 -21.39 4.97
C ASP A 55 -4.43 -22.22 4.47
N VAL A 56 -4.15 -23.46 4.07
CA VAL A 56 -5.08 -24.34 3.34
C VAL A 56 -5.39 -25.59 4.14
N SER A 57 -6.67 -25.97 4.19
CA SER A 57 -7.09 -27.18 4.85
C SER A 57 -6.41 -28.43 4.24
N PRO A 58 -5.73 -29.25 5.02
CA PRO A 58 -5.09 -30.46 4.52
C PRO A 58 -6.07 -31.55 4.10
N ILE A 59 -7.33 -31.47 4.59
CA ILE A 59 -8.40 -32.47 4.30
C ILE A 59 -9.22 -32.01 3.09
N ASP A 60 -9.56 -30.72 3.03
CA ASP A 60 -10.34 -30.11 1.96
C ASP A 60 -9.65 -28.87 1.40
N PRO A 61 -8.81 -28.99 0.36
CA PRO A 61 -8.10 -27.87 -0.22
C PRO A 61 -8.96 -26.80 -0.89
N THR A 62 -10.27 -26.98 -0.97
CA THR A 62 -11.20 -25.93 -1.41
C THR A 62 -11.51 -24.92 -0.29
N HIS A 63 -11.17 -25.28 0.96
CA HIS A 63 -11.29 -24.44 2.13
C HIS A 63 -9.92 -23.88 2.54
N PHE A 64 -9.75 -22.56 2.44
CA PHE A 64 -8.51 -21.89 2.82
C PHE A 64 -8.73 -20.44 3.29
N TYR A 65 -7.72 -19.92 3.98
CA TYR A 65 -7.64 -18.55 4.42
C TYR A 65 -6.59 -17.79 3.60
N VAL A 66 -6.86 -16.53 3.32
CA VAL A 66 -5.96 -15.63 2.59
C VAL A 66 -5.73 -14.38 3.41
N ALA A 67 -4.47 -14.13 3.75
CA ALA A 67 -4.02 -12.94 4.46
C ALA A 67 -3.53 -11.89 3.46
N TYR A 68 -4.14 -10.71 3.47
CA TYR A 68 -3.72 -9.56 2.68
C TYR A 68 -2.99 -8.56 3.56
N ALA A 69 -1.91 -7.98 3.05
CA ALA A 69 -1.06 -7.05 3.78
C ALA A 69 -1.82 -5.89 4.44
N SER A 70 -2.76 -5.29 3.71
CA SER A 70 -3.62 -4.19 4.19
C SER A 70 -5.11 -4.46 4.01
N GLY A 71 -5.48 -5.59 3.38
CA GLY A 71 -6.86 -5.95 3.06
C GLY A 71 -7.56 -6.87 4.08
N GLY A 72 -6.88 -7.24 5.18
CA GLY A 72 -7.43 -8.10 6.22
C GLY A 72 -7.38 -9.59 5.89
N LEU A 73 -8.07 -10.41 6.69
CA LEU A 73 -8.13 -11.87 6.56
C LEU A 73 -9.43 -12.30 5.90
N TRP A 74 -9.30 -13.15 4.89
CA TRP A 74 -10.42 -13.66 4.11
C TRP A 74 -10.49 -15.18 4.14
N LYS A 75 -11.71 -15.71 4.11
CA LYS A 75 -12.01 -17.15 4.09
C LYS A 75 -12.73 -17.51 2.81
N THR A 76 -12.34 -18.62 2.19
CA THR A 76 -13.11 -19.32 1.14
C THR A 76 -13.36 -20.77 1.53
N ILE A 77 -14.49 -21.33 1.11
CA ILE A 77 -14.87 -22.73 1.28
C ILE A 77 -15.23 -23.41 -0.03
N ASN A 78 -14.92 -22.76 -1.14
CA ASN A 78 -15.32 -23.20 -2.49
C ASN A 78 -14.25 -22.87 -3.53
N ASN A 79 -12.98 -23.13 -3.15
CA ASN A 79 -11.83 -23.03 -4.06
C ASN A 79 -11.65 -21.62 -4.66
N GLY A 80 -11.84 -20.56 -3.85
CA GLY A 80 -11.67 -19.18 -4.29
C GLY A 80 -12.79 -18.64 -5.19
N THR A 81 -13.92 -19.34 -5.33
CA THR A 81 -15.07 -18.82 -6.07
C THR A 81 -15.71 -17.63 -5.35
N THR A 82 -15.82 -17.69 -4.03
CA THR A 82 -16.25 -16.58 -3.17
C THR A 82 -15.38 -16.48 -1.92
N PHE A 83 -15.26 -15.27 -1.39
CA PHE A 83 -14.50 -14.98 -0.19
C PHE A 83 -15.33 -14.17 0.80
N PHE A 84 -15.08 -14.40 2.10
CA PHE A 84 -15.73 -13.70 3.21
C PHE A 84 -14.67 -13.09 4.12
N PRO A 85 -14.74 -11.79 4.45
CA PRO A 85 -13.82 -11.18 5.42
C PRO A 85 -14.17 -11.64 6.83
N ILE A 86 -13.15 -11.92 7.65
CA ILE A 86 -13.34 -12.43 9.00
C ILE A 86 -12.52 -11.69 10.07
N PHE A 87 -11.83 -10.58 9.72
CA PHE A 87 -10.96 -9.83 10.64
C PHE A 87 -11.20 -8.31 10.61
N ASP A 88 -12.32 -7.85 10.04
CA ASP A 88 -12.58 -6.44 9.75
C ASP A 88 -12.86 -5.53 10.96
N ASN A 89 -13.14 -6.13 12.13
CA ASN A 89 -13.59 -5.40 13.34
C ASN A 89 -12.51 -5.31 14.42
N GLU A 90 -11.26 -5.65 14.08
CA GLU A 90 -10.16 -5.62 15.04
C GLU A 90 -9.42 -4.27 15.05
N ALA A 91 -8.43 -4.13 15.95
CA ALA A 91 -7.72 -2.86 16.10
C ALA A 91 -6.97 -2.44 14.84
N VAL A 92 -6.44 -3.40 14.10
CA VAL A 92 -5.75 -3.22 12.81
C VAL A 92 -6.17 -4.32 11.84
N MET A 93 -6.16 -4.02 10.54
CA MET A 93 -6.45 -5.01 9.49
C MET A 93 -5.18 -5.52 8.78
N THR A 94 -4.04 -4.96 9.09
CA THR A 94 -2.76 -5.31 8.45
C THR A 94 -2.23 -6.63 8.99
N ILE A 95 -1.82 -7.53 8.09
CA ILE A 95 -1.38 -8.88 8.45
C ILE A 95 0.03 -9.12 7.93
N GLY A 96 0.84 -9.80 8.72
CA GLY A 96 2.17 -10.29 8.34
C GLY A 96 2.20 -11.79 8.06
N ASP A 97 1.47 -12.58 8.89
CA ASP A 97 1.45 -14.04 8.76
C ASP A 97 0.23 -14.63 9.47
N ILE A 98 -0.20 -15.83 9.07
CA ILE A 98 -1.27 -16.60 9.72
C ILE A 98 -0.83 -18.04 9.95
N ALA A 99 -1.44 -18.69 10.96
CA ALA A 99 -1.29 -20.12 11.17
C ALA A 99 -2.60 -20.73 11.68
N VAL A 100 -3.02 -21.85 11.08
CA VAL A 100 -4.30 -22.48 11.39
C VAL A 100 -4.12 -23.89 11.93
N ASP A 101 -4.63 -24.12 13.13
CA ASP A 101 -4.88 -25.47 13.66
C ASP A 101 -6.23 -25.96 13.12
N TRP A 102 -6.18 -26.63 11.98
CA TRP A 102 -7.36 -27.14 11.28
C TRP A 102 -8.13 -28.20 12.09
N THR A 103 -7.46 -28.89 13.00
CA THR A 103 -8.08 -29.92 13.83
C THR A 103 -8.97 -29.30 14.91
N ASN A 104 -8.52 -28.21 15.51
CA ASN A 104 -9.21 -27.55 16.61
C ASN A 104 -9.96 -26.27 16.17
N ASN A 105 -9.95 -25.92 14.89
CA ASN A 105 -10.52 -24.68 14.34
C ASN A 105 -9.96 -23.40 15.00
N ILE A 106 -8.67 -23.40 15.32
CA ILE A 106 -7.98 -22.28 15.94
C ILE A 106 -7.20 -21.54 14.84
N ILE A 107 -7.37 -20.21 14.78
CA ILE A 107 -6.65 -19.35 13.83
C ILE A 107 -5.80 -18.37 14.64
N TRP A 108 -4.52 -18.28 14.28
CA TRP A 108 -3.61 -17.25 14.78
C TRP A 108 -3.32 -16.25 13.68
N VAL A 109 -3.31 -14.96 14.04
CA VAL A 109 -3.00 -13.85 13.13
C VAL A 109 -1.88 -13.02 13.75
N GLY A 110 -0.77 -12.91 13.03
CA GLY A 110 0.31 -11.98 13.31
C GLY A 110 0.07 -10.69 12.53
N THR A 111 -0.13 -9.59 13.23
CA THR A 111 -0.42 -8.30 12.59
C THR A 111 0.84 -7.57 12.15
N GLY A 112 0.69 -6.68 11.18
CA GLY A 112 1.78 -5.87 10.62
C GLY A 112 2.52 -6.55 9.48
N GLU A 113 2.48 -5.93 8.32
CA GLU A 113 3.04 -6.45 7.06
C GLU A 113 4.54 -6.73 7.14
N ASN A 114 4.99 -7.89 6.69
CA ASN A 114 6.38 -8.37 6.83
C ASN A 114 7.33 -7.96 5.69
N ASN A 115 6.82 -7.35 4.61
CA ASN A 115 7.61 -7.03 3.41
C ASN A 115 8.57 -5.85 3.58
N SER A 116 8.40 -5.02 4.61
CA SER A 116 9.25 -3.87 4.90
C SER A 116 9.27 -2.80 3.78
N SER A 117 8.21 -2.74 3.00
CA SER A 117 7.97 -1.70 2.00
C SER A 117 7.80 -0.31 2.67
N ARG A 118 7.92 0.76 1.89
CA ARG A 118 7.63 2.13 2.37
C ARG A 118 6.16 2.34 2.74
N SER A 119 5.28 1.51 2.22
CA SER A 119 3.84 1.48 2.49
C SER A 119 3.41 0.38 3.46
N SER A 120 4.36 -0.27 4.16
CA SER A 120 4.03 -1.32 5.13
C SER A 120 3.45 -0.73 6.41
N TYR A 121 2.24 -1.15 6.75
CA TYR A 121 1.55 -0.74 7.97
C TYR A 121 1.98 -1.59 9.16
N SER A 122 2.18 -0.96 10.30
CA SER A 122 2.50 -1.65 11.54
C SER A 122 1.26 -2.25 12.22
N GLY A 123 1.41 -3.46 12.74
CA GLY A 123 0.43 -4.15 13.57
C GLY A 123 0.55 -3.80 15.04
N VAL A 124 -0.19 -4.53 15.85
CA VAL A 124 -0.23 -4.43 17.33
C VAL A 124 -0.09 -5.79 18.01
N GLY A 125 0.61 -6.74 17.38
CA GLY A 125 0.91 -8.05 17.96
C GLY A 125 0.06 -9.18 17.39
N ILE A 126 -0.30 -10.10 18.25
CA ILE A 126 -0.92 -11.40 17.92
C ILE A 126 -2.39 -11.41 18.28
N TYR A 127 -3.21 -11.96 17.38
CA TYR A 127 -4.61 -12.29 17.64
C TYR A 127 -4.83 -13.80 17.50
N LYS A 128 -5.81 -14.33 18.23
CA LYS A 128 -6.24 -15.72 18.19
C LYS A 128 -7.75 -15.81 18.14
N SER A 129 -8.27 -16.64 17.28
CA SER A 129 -9.65 -17.10 17.28
C SER A 129 -9.72 -18.57 17.64
N ALA A 130 -10.66 -18.94 18.52
CA ALA A 130 -10.92 -20.33 18.90
C ALA A 130 -12.25 -20.84 18.31
N ASP A 131 -12.91 -20.07 17.45
CA ASP A 131 -14.25 -20.33 16.89
C ASP A 131 -14.33 -20.15 15.38
N ASN A 132 -13.21 -20.45 14.70
CA ASN A 132 -13.12 -20.40 13.24
C ASN A 132 -13.28 -18.97 12.65
N GLY A 133 -12.74 -17.95 13.35
CA GLY A 133 -12.72 -16.57 12.92
C GLY A 133 -13.97 -15.75 13.21
N LYS A 134 -14.90 -16.24 14.06
CA LYS A 134 -16.10 -15.49 14.45
C LYS A 134 -15.79 -14.43 15.49
N THR A 135 -14.91 -14.75 16.46
CA THR A 135 -14.43 -13.82 17.48
C THR A 135 -12.93 -13.89 17.61
N TRP A 136 -12.31 -12.78 18.04
CA TRP A 136 -10.88 -12.64 18.16
C TRP A 136 -10.46 -12.11 19.52
N GLU A 137 -9.34 -12.63 20.02
CA GLU A 137 -8.73 -12.20 21.26
C GLU A 137 -7.29 -11.75 20.99
N HIS A 138 -6.93 -10.55 21.47
CA HIS A 138 -5.55 -10.08 21.41
C HIS A 138 -4.68 -10.88 22.38
N LYS A 139 -3.58 -11.45 21.91
CA LYS A 139 -2.70 -12.37 22.62
C LYS A 139 -1.28 -11.81 22.86
N GLY A 140 -1.16 -10.49 22.98
CA GLY A 140 0.11 -9.85 23.38
C GLY A 140 1.03 -9.45 22.22
N LEU A 141 2.26 -9.13 22.55
CA LEU A 141 3.31 -8.62 21.66
C LEU A 141 2.93 -7.30 20.94
N PRO A 142 2.33 -6.30 21.60
CA PRO A 142 1.84 -5.09 20.94
C PRO A 142 2.94 -4.24 20.30
N GLU A 143 4.18 -4.35 20.78
CA GLU A 143 5.36 -3.63 20.25
C GLU A 143 6.11 -4.41 19.16
N SER A 144 5.60 -5.55 18.72
CA SER A 144 6.25 -6.31 17.63
C SER A 144 6.16 -5.62 16.28
N HIS A 145 5.20 -4.73 16.07
CA HIS A 145 4.86 -3.98 14.87
C HIS A 145 4.70 -4.83 13.61
N HIS A 146 5.58 -5.79 13.35
CA HIS A 146 5.56 -6.61 12.14
C HIS A 146 5.88 -8.07 12.50
N ILE A 147 4.98 -8.97 12.17
CA ILE A 147 5.17 -10.41 12.38
C ILE A 147 5.62 -11.05 11.07
N GLY A 148 6.77 -11.74 11.11
CA GLY A 148 7.37 -12.42 9.97
C GLY A 148 6.80 -13.80 9.73
N ARG A 149 6.60 -14.59 10.82
CA ARG A 149 6.12 -15.97 10.76
C ARG A 149 5.52 -16.43 12.09
N ILE A 150 4.46 -17.24 12.00
CA ILE A 150 3.90 -17.99 13.12
C ILE A 150 3.98 -19.47 12.76
N ILE A 151 4.47 -20.31 13.69
CA ILE A 151 4.36 -21.75 13.57
C ILE A 151 3.70 -22.34 14.81
N LEU A 152 2.86 -23.34 14.61
CA LEU A 152 2.18 -24.06 15.68
C LEU A 152 2.88 -25.38 15.97
N HIS A 153 2.88 -25.79 17.22
CA HIS A 153 3.35 -27.11 17.58
C HIS A 153 2.40 -28.17 16.99
N PRO A 154 2.94 -29.25 16.34
CA PRO A 154 2.09 -30.16 15.57
C PRO A 154 1.06 -30.94 16.39
N THR A 155 1.24 -31.06 17.71
CA THR A 155 0.34 -31.84 18.60
C THR A 155 -0.08 -31.08 19.86
N ASP A 156 0.60 -30.01 20.24
CA ASP A 156 0.25 -29.20 21.42
C ASP A 156 -0.35 -27.87 21.01
N LYS A 157 -1.66 -27.72 21.11
CA LYS A 157 -2.41 -26.50 20.75
C LYS A 157 -2.06 -25.27 21.58
N ASN A 158 -1.33 -25.41 22.67
CA ASN A 158 -0.93 -24.31 23.55
C ASN A 158 0.47 -23.79 23.22
N THR A 159 1.27 -24.53 22.46
CA THR A 159 2.62 -24.14 22.09
C THR A 159 2.67 -23.56 20.68
N ALA A 160 3.24 -22.38 20.55
CA ALA A 160 3.49 -21.69 19.27
C ALA A 160 4.76 -20.85 19.35
N TRP A 161 5.35 -20.58 18.18
CA TRP A 161 6.50 -19.70 18.03
C TRP A 161 6.18 -18.59 17.04
N VAL A 162 6.72 -17.39 17.32
CA VAL A 162 6.51 -16.19 16.52
C VAL A 162 7.85 -15.55 16.19
N ALA A 163 8.07 -15.27 14.91
CA ALA A 163 9.17 -14.46 14.43
C ALA A 163 8.71 -13.00 14.35
N ALA A 164 9.26 -12.14 15.21
CA ALA A 164 8.93 -10.72 15.28
C ALA A 164 10.02 -9.89 14.61
N LEU A 165 9.65 -9.11 13.59
CA LEU A 165 10.54 -8.19 12.88
C LEU A 165 10.77 -6.90 13.64
N GLY A 166 9.89 -6.53 14.56
CA GLY A 166 9.95 -5.26 15.30
C GLY A 166 9.60 -4.03 14.45
N HIS A 167 9.91 -2.86 14.98
CA HIS A 167 9.65 -1.58 14.33
C HIS A 167 10.35 -1.48 12.96
N LEU A 168 9.70 -0.87 11.98
CA LEU A 168 10.30 -0.68 10.66
C LEU A 168 11.29 0.49 10.65
N TYR A 169 10.94 1.58 11.32
CA TYR A 169 11.65 2.85 11.24
C TYR A 169 12.60 3.15 12.40
N SER A 170 12.60 2.32 13.45
CA SER A 170 13.47 2.46 14.61
C SER A 170 14.08 1.13 15.07
N PRO A 171 15.24 1.15 15.75
CA PRO A 171 15.72 0.00 16.52
C PRO A 171 14.76 -0.28 17.68
N ASN A 172 14.55 -1.56 18.02
CA ASN A 172 13.77 -1.93 19.19
C ASN A 172 14.17 -3.32 19.75
N LYS A 173 13.84 -3.57 21.01
CA LYS A 173 14.22 -4.79 21.75
C LYS A 173 13.25 -5.96 21.52
N GLU A 174 12.09 -5.68 20.93
CA GLU A 174 11.04 -6.67 20.68
C GLU A 174 11.26 -7.48 19.40
N ARG A 175 12.41 -7.29 18.76
CA ARG A 175 12.87 -8.06 17.59
C ARG A 175 13.38 -9.44 18.02
N GLY A 176 12.99 -10.50 17.30
CA GLY A 176 13.52 -11.84 17.55
C GLY A 176 12.48 -12.94 17.49
N ILE A 177 12.70 -14.01 18.25
CA ILE A 177 11.80 -15.16 18.32
C ILE A 177 11.15 -15.23 19.69
N TYR A 178 9.84 -15.43 19.69
CA TYR A 178 9.02 -15.61 20.89
C TYR A 178 8.40 -16.98 20.88
N LYS A 179 8.27 -17.58 22.09
CA LYS A 179 7.60 -18.85 22.34
C LYS A 179 6.50 -18.67 23.38
N THR A 180 5.34 -19.24 23.13
CA THR A 180 4.29 -19.48 24.14
C THR A 180 4.15 -20.97 24.40
N SER A 181 3.76 -21.34 25.63
CA SER A 181 3.38 -22.70 26.03
C SER A 181 2.03 -22.74 26.74
N ASP A 182 1.30 -21.61 26.75
CA ASP A 182 0.02 -21.43 27.43
C ASP A 182 -1.08 -20.85 26.51
N GLY A 183 -0.92 -21.05 25.20
CA GLY A 183 -1.90 -20.62 24.21
C GLY A 183 -1.89 -19.11 23.94
N GLY A 184 -0.77 -18.43 24.19
CA GLY A 184 -0.56 -17.02 23.93
C GLY A 184 -0.92 -16.11 25.12
N ASN A 185 -1.14 -16.65 26.30
CA ASN A 185 -1.38 -15.83 27.50
C ASN A 185 -0.10 -15.20 28.03
N SER A 186 1.05 -15.86 27.79
CA SER A 186 2.39 -15.31 28.03
C SER A 186 3.36 -15.69 26.92
N TRP A 187 4.43 -14.90 26.78
CA TRP A 187 5.46 -15.07 25.75
C TRP A 187 6.85 -14.99 26.35
N ASN A 188 7.69 -15.95 26.01
CA ASN A 188 9.12 -15.95 26.33
C ASN A 188 9.91 -15.46 25.09
N HIS A 189 10.73 -14.43 25.25
CA HIS A 189 11.63 -13.96 24.21
C HIS A 189 12.87 -14.85 24.20
N THR A 190 12.91 -15.85 23.29
CA THR A 190 13.92 -16.93 23.33
C THR A 190 15.13 -16.68 22.43
N LEU A 191 15.02 -15.84 21.41
CA LEU A 191 16.14 -15.43 20.58
C LEU A 191 16.12 -13.91 20.34
N PHE A 192 17.13 -13.22 20.79
CA PHE A 192 17.42 -11.82 20.50
C PHE A 192 18.84 -11.67 19.95
N VAL A 193 18.98 -11.11 18.76
CA VAL A 193 20.29 -10.87 18.11
C VAL A 193 20.79 -9.47 18.42
N ASN A 194 20.05 -8.47 18.04
CA ASN A 194 20.27 -7.04 18.34
C ASN A 194 19.04 -6.21 17.96
N GLU A 195 19.04 -4.92 18.31
CA GLU A 195 17.91 -4.01 18.06
C GLU A 195 17.60 -3.72 16.59
N ASN A 196 18.43 -4.17 15.64
CA ASN A 196 18.24 -3.98 14.21
C ASN A 196 17.93 -5.30 13.46
N SER A 197 17.94 -6.45 14.16
CA SER A 197 17.78 -7.77 13.55
C SER A 197 16.61 -8.51 14.16
N GLY A 198 15.54 -8.70 13.39
CA GLY A 198 14.33 -9.38 13.82
C GLY A 198 14.20 -10.80 13.26
N GLY A 199 13.29 -11.59 13.82
CA GLY A 199 12.90 -12.87 13.26
C GLY A 199 12.04 -12.67 11.99
N ILE A 200 12.37 -13.39 10.90
CA ILE A 200 11.63 -13.29 9.63
C ILE A 200 10.98 -14.60 9.21
N ASP A 201 11.62 -15.73 9.45
CA ASP A 201 11.05 -17.03 9.08
C ASP A 201 11.36 -18.11 10.12
N LEU A 202 10.50 -19.12 10.19
CA LEU A 202 10.57 -20.25 11.12
C LEU A 202 10.11 -21.53 10.42
N VAL A 203 10.78 -22.65 10.69
CA VAL A 203 10.33 -23.98 10.30
C VAL A 203 10.58 -24.97 11.42
N VAL A 204 9.61 -25.87 11.67
CA VAL A 204 9.67 -26.92 12.68
C VAL A 204 9.84 -28.28 12.01
N SER A 205 10.68 -29.15 12.57
CA SER A 205 10.82 -30.52 12.08
C SER A 205 9.54 -31.32 12.36
N PRO A 206 8.88 -31.88 11.32
CA PRO A 206 7.58 -32.53 11.48
C PRO A 206 7.57 -33.73 12.41
N LYS A 207 8.71 -34.46 12.50
CA LYS A 207 8.87 -35.66 13.36
C LYS A 207 9.53 -35.37 14.69
N ASN A 208 10.23 -34.26 14.83
CA ASN A 208 10.85 -33.85 16.10
C ASN A 208 10.59 -32.37 16.37
N PRO A 209 9.44 -32.04 16.98
CA PRO A 209 9.06 -30.65 17.23
C PRO A 209 10.03 -29.88 18.14
N ASN A 210 10.94 -30.57 18.83
CA ASN A 210 12.03 -29.92 19.56
C ASN A 210 13.12 -29.35 18.64
N THR A 211 13.15 -29.77 17.36
CA THR A 211 14.07 -29.22 16.38
C THR A 211 13.38 -28.13 15.55
N ILE A 212 13.86 -26.91 15.71
CA ILE A 212 13.31 -25.73 15.04
C ILE A 212 14.45 -24.94 14.39
N TYR A 213 14.19 -24.37 13.23
CA TYR A 213 15.11 -23.47 12.56
C TYR A 213 14.46 -22.08 12.44
N ALA A 214 15.24 -21.04 12.74
CA ALA A 214 14.81 -19.64 12.68
C ALA A 214 15.75 -18.84 11.79
N ALA A 215 15.20 -18.01 10.92
CA ALA A 215 15.95 -17.02 10.17
C ALA A 215 15.77 -15.65 10.80
N THR A 216 16.87 -14.92 10.97
CA THR A 216 16.86 -13.50 11.36
C THR A 216 17.24 -12.62 10.19
N TRP A 217 16.80 -11.39 10.20
CA TRP A 217 17.05 -10.40 9.16
C TRP A 217 17.44 -9.06 9.75
N HIS A 218 18.61 -8.55 9.35
CA HIS A 218 19.09 -7.21 9.68
C HIS A 218 18.47 -6.19 8.74
N ARG A 219 17.73 -5.21 9.28
CA ARG A 219 17.13 -4.14 8.51
C ARG A 219 17.06 -2.84 9.28
N GLN A 220 17.27 -1.71 8.59
CA GLN A 220 17.11 -0.37 9.14
C GLN A 220 16.49 0.53 8.07
N ARG A 221 15.27 1.00 8.30
CA ARG A 221 14.61 1.92 7.38
C ARG A 221 14.54 3.32 7.94
N ARG A 222 14.71 4.29 7.04
CA ARG A 222 14.49 5.72 7.27
C ARG A 222 13.70 6.27 6.09
N ALA A 223 13.13 7.47 6.21
CA ALA A 223 12.43 8.13 5.11
C ALA A 223 13.33 8.32 3.87
N TRP A 224 14.65 8.43 4.06
CA TRP A 224 15.66 8.70 3.02
C TRP A 224 16.61 7.54 2.72
N ASN A 225 16.57 6.44 3.48
CA ASN A 225 17.51 5.33 3.32
C ASN A 225 16.93 4.02 3.80
N PHE A 226 17.33 2.93 3.14
CA PHE A 226 16.98 1.58 3.58
C PHE A 226 18.24 0.69 3.56
N VAL A 227 18.59 0.11 4.70
CA VAL A 227 19.60 -0.93 4.84
C VAL A 227 18.85 -2.24 5.01
N GLU A 228 18.93 -3.11 4.02
CA GLU A 228 18.20 -4.38 3.95
C GLU A 228 19.08 -5.61 4.18
N SER A 229 20.35 -5.43 4.54
CA SER A 229 21.30 -6.52 4.79
C SER A 229 22.26 -6.16 5.92
N GLY A 230 22.89 -7.16 6.52
CA GLY A 230 23.88 -6.94 7.57
C GLY A 230 24.20 -8.17 8.41
N ASN A 231 25.19 -8.03 9.28
CA ASN A 231 25.76 -9.11 10.11
C ASN A 231 24.75 -9.84 11.02
N GLY A 232 23.56 -9.28 11.22
CA GLY A 232 22.53 -9.92 12.03
C GLY A 232 21.56 -10.81 11.25
N SER A 233 21.74 -10.94 9.92
CA SER A 233 21.02 -11.91 9.10
C SER A 233 21.70 -13.28 9.20
N SER A 234 21.02 -14.24 9.80
CA SER A 234 21.60 -15.55 10.13
C SER A 234 20.51 -16.62 10.28
N ILE A 235 20.92 -17.89 10.27
CA ILE A 235 20.03 -19.01 10.59
C ILE A 235 20.46 -19.63 11.91
N TYR A 236 19.48 -19.88 12.76
CA TYR A 236 19.63 -20.48 14.08
C TYR A 236 18.88 -21.81 14.15
N LYS A 237 19.44 -22.76 14.93
CA LYS A 237 18.83 -24.04 15.20
C LYS A 237 18.63 -24.20 16.70
N SER A 238 17.44 -24.62 17.09
CA SER A 238 17.13 -25.14 18.41
C SER A 238 16.96 -26.67 18.34
N THR A 239 17.26 -27.38 19.44
CA THR A 239 17.00 -28.81 19.64
C THR A 239 16.23 -29.11 20.91
N ASP A 240 15.75 -28.09 21.59
CA ASP A 240 15.02 -28.13 22.85
C ASP A 240 13.66 -27.39 22.80
N GLY A 241 13.06 -27.37 21.60
CA GLY A 241 11.75 -26.73 21.41
C GLY A 241 11.78 -25.21 21.42
N GLY A 242 12.91 -24.62 21.04
CA GLY A 242 13.06 -23.18 20.88
C GLY A 242 13.43 -22.43 22.16
N ASP A 243 13.90 -23.12 23.20
CA ASP A 243 14.35 -22.48 24.43
C ASP A 243 15.79 -21.96 24.30
N ASN A 244 16.68 -22.70 23.61
CA ASN A 244 18.04 -22.27 23.30
C ASN A 244 18.33 -22.38 21.80
N TRP A 245 19.21 -21.50 21.29
CA TRP A 245 19.49 -21.37 19.88
C TRP A 245 20.98 -21.34 19.58
N ASN A 246 21.39 -22.09 18.55
CA ASN A 246 22.75 -22.10 18.03
C ASN A 246 22.78 -21.53 16.61
N ASN A 247 23.67 -20.58 16.33
CA ASN A 247 23.88 -20.06 14.99
C ASN A 247 24.57 -21.12 14.12
N ILE A 248 23.93 -21.49 13.00
CA ILE A 248 24.41 -22.51 12.06
C ILE A 248 24.92 -21.91 10.73
N THR A 249 25.09 -20.60 10.67
CA THR A 249 25.63 -19.84 9.52
C THR A 249 26.95 -19.13 9.84
N LEU A 250 27.75 -19.66 10.76
CA LEU A 250 29.06 -19.07 11.11
C LEU A 250 30.09 -19.25 9.96
N ALA A 251 31.19 -18.47 9.98
CA ALA A 251 32.16 -18.31 8.90
C ALA A 251 32.70 -19.60 8.26
N LYS A 252 32.80 -20.70 8.99
CA LYS A 252 33.27 -22.00 8.49
C LYS A 252 32.19 -22.86 7.82
N THR A 253 30.94 -22.36 7.74
CA THR A 253 29.80 -23.15 7.24
C THR A 253 29.52 -23.01 5.75
N ASN A 254 30.25 -22.16 5.03
CA ASN A 254 30.04 -21.78 3.62
C ASN A 254 28.69 -21.09 3.30
N PHE A 255 27.97 -20.56 4.28
CA PHE A 255 26.79 -19.74 4.04
C PHE A 255 27.20 -18.26 3.90
N PRO A 256 26.57 -17.48 3.01
CA PRO A 256 26.84 -16.03 2.90
C PRO A 256 26.63 -15.32 4.24
N GLN A 257 27.54 -14.43 4.55
CA GLN A 257 27.57 -13.68 5.82
C GLN A 257 28.06 -12.25 5.58
N GLY A 258 28.01 -11.47 6.63
CA GLY A 258 28.55 -10.12 6.59
C GLY A 258 27.52 -9.09 6.21
N ILE A 259 28.02 -7.98 5.65
CA ILE A 259 27.16 -6.82 5.33
C ILE A 259 26.22 -7.06 4.14
N GLY A 260 26.54 -8.05 3.28
CA GLY A 260 25.71 -8.42 2.14
C GLY A 260 24.60 -9.43 2.46
N ALA A 261 24.58 -10.03 3.65
CA ALA A 261 23.55 -11.01 4.03
C ALA A 261 22.21 -10.31 4.29
N GLY A 262 21.25 -10.51 3.40
CA GLY A 262 19.91 -9.91 3.46
C GLY A 262 18.85 -10.83 4.07
N ARG A 263 17.62 -10.76 3.55
CA ARG A 263 16.47 -11.56 3.98
C ARG A 263 16.69 -13.05 3.66
N ILE A 264 16.28 -13.94 4.57
CA ILE A 264 16.43 -15.39 4.44
C ILE A 264 15.07 -16.05 4.59
N GLY A 265 14.71 -16.92 3.63
CA GLY A 265 13.57 -17.82 3.71
C GLY A 265 14.01 -19.26 3.90
N LEU A 266 13.21 -20.07 4.61
CA LEU A 266 13.51 -21.43 4.98
C LEU A 266 12.47 -22.40 4.41
N ALA A 267 12.93 -23.59 3.97
CA ALA A 267 12.06 -24.71 3.66
C ALA A 267 12.68 -26.01 4.16
N LEU A 268 11.85 -26.85 4.81
CA LEU A 268 12.30 -28.09 5.41
C LEU A 268 11.59 -29.28 4.76
N TYR A 269 12.38 -30.30 4.41
CA TYR A 269 11.91 -31.60 3.97
C TYR A 269 12.53 -32.70 4.83
N GLN A 270 11.80 -33.76 5.07
CA GLN A 270 12.35 -34.95 5.75
C GLN A 270 12.59 -36.09 4.77
N LYS A 271 13.85 -36.53 4.65
CA LYS A 271 14.25 -37.71 3.88
C LYS A 271 14.90 -38.75 4.81
N ASP A 272 14.39 -39.96 4.78
CA ASP A 272 14.90 -41.09 5.59
C ASP A 272 15.07 -40.76 7.09
N GLY A 273 14.10 -39.99 7.64
CA GLY A 273 14.13 -39.56 9.05
C GLY A 273 15.13 -38.46 9.37
N LYS A 274 15.78 -37.87 8.38
CA LYS A 274 16.73 -36.74 8.51
C LYS A 274 16.16 -35.47 7.90
N ASP A 275 16.39 -34.36 8.58
CA ASP A 275 16.04 -33.05 8.08
C ASP A 275 16.96 -32.65 6.91
N VAL A 276 16.34 -32.15 5.85
CA VAL A 276 17.00 -31.48 4.72
C VAL A 276 16.48 -30.05 4.72
N LEU A 277 17.34 -29.11 5.08
CA LEU A 277 16.99 -27.69 5.17
C LEU A 277 17.48 -26.96 3.93
N TYR A 278 16.56 -26.28 3.25
CA TYR A 278 16.88 -25.31 2.21
C TYR A 278 16.76 -23.89 2.75
N ALA A 279 17.66 -23.03 2.33
CA ALA A 279 17.65 -21.61 2.63
C ALA A 279 17.79 -20.81 1.34
N LEU A 280 16.90 -19.85 1.16
CA LEU A 280 16.96 -18.84 0.11
C LEU A 280 17.42 -17.53 0.75
N ILE A 281 18.52 -16.97 0.28
CA ILE A 281 19.05 -15.70 0.78
C ILE A 281 19.03 -14.64 -0.32
N ASP A 282 18.68 -13.42 0.05
CA ASP A 282 18.92 -12.22 -0.74
C ASP A 282 20.34 -11.71 -0.43
N ASN A 283 21.24 -11.89 -1.41
CA ASN A 283 22.65 -11.55 -1.26
C ASN A 283 22.96 -10.20 -1.92
N TYR A 284 23.26 -9.19 -1.11
CA TYR A 284 23.57 -7.81 -1.54
C TYR A 284 25.03 -7.60 -1.90
N ASP A 285 25.87 -8.63 -1.87
CA ASP A 285 27.23 -8.52 -2.38
C ASP A 285 27.19 -8.19 -3.87
N ARG A 286 28.11 -7.34 -4.31
CA ARG A 286 28.19 -6.98 -5.72
C ARG A 286 28.69 -8.15 -6.57
N ARG A 287 28.06 -8.35 -7.72
CA ARG A 287 28.57 -9.28 -8.73
C ARG A 287 29.96 -8.88 -9.18
N PRO A 288 30.85 -9.85 -9.46
CA PRO A 288 32.12 -9.57 -10.13
C PRO A 288 31.85 -8.78 -11.42
N LYS A 289 32.70 -7.77 -11.69
CA LYS A 289 32.63 -7.08 -12.99
C LYS A 289 32.87 -8.13 -14.07
N LYS A 290 31.93 -8.32 -15.00
CA LYS A 290 32.17 -9.10 -16.22
C LYS A 290 33.35 -8.49 -16.93
N GLU A 291 34.26 -9.32 -17.46
CA GLU A 291 35.20 -8.88 -18.48
C GLU A 291 34.35 -8.25 -19.58
N LYS A 292 34.76 -7.08 -20.07
CA LYS A 292 34.00 -6.32 -21.08
C LYS A 292 33.67 -7.23 -22.25
N ASP A 293 32.44 -7.71 -22.37
CA ASP A 293 31.93 -8.08 -23.69
C ASP A 293 32.08 -6.82 -24.54
N GLU A 294 32.68 -6.95 -25.70
CA GLU A 294 32.85 -5.84 -26.66
C GLU A 294 31.45 -5.33 -27.07
N VAL A 295 30.91 -4.45 -26.26
CA VAL A 295 29.73 -3.68 -26.65
C VAL A 295 30.23 -2.58 -27.55
N GLU A 296 29.88 -2.63 -28.82
CA GLU A 296 30.18 -1.55 -29.74
C GLU A 296 29.54 -0.25 -29.23
N GLY A 297 30.34 0.79 -29.03
CA GLY A 297 29.88 2.12 -28.61
C GLY A 297 30.05 2.41 -27.11
N ILE A 298 29.60 3.59 -26.72
CA ILE A 298 29.70 4.12 -25.34
C ILE A 298 28.54 3.60 -24.50
N THR A 299 28.85 3.04 -23.32
CA THR A 299 27.87 2.63 -22.33
C THR A 299 27.69 3.67 -21.21
N LYS A 300 26.59 3.57 -20.44
CA LYS A 300 26.40 4.40 -19.23
C LYS A 300 27.52 4.17 -18.22
N ASP A 301 27.97 2.94 -18.06
CA ASP A 301 29.02 2.59 -17.10
C ASP A 301 30.39 3.15 -17.50
N ASP A 302 30.68 3.26 -18.80
CA ASP A 302 31.88 3.94 -19.27
C ASP A 302 31.87 5.42 -18.87
N LEU A 303 30.75 6.12 -19.05
CA LEU A 303 30.60 7.53 -18.72
C LEU A 303 30.61 7.82 -17.22
N ARG A 304 30.25 6.85 -16.35
CA ARG A 304 30.24 7.07 -14.89
C ARG A 304 31.61 7.42 -14.32
N ASP A 305 32.60 6.66 -14.73
CA ASP A 305 33.97 6.73 -14.21
C ASP A 305 34.94 7.42 -15.19
N MET A 306 34.42 7.90 -16.34
CA MET A 306 35.22 8.48 -17.42
C MET A 306 35.86 9.81 -16.99
N SER A 307 37.16 9.94 -17.20
CA SER A 307 37.86 11.20 -17.03
C SER A 307 37.52 12.19 -18.15
N LYS A 308 37.79 13.48 -17.96
CA LYS A 308 37.69 14.50 -18.99
C LYS A 308 38.60 14.21 -20.19
N ASP A 309 39.83 13.73 -19.90
CA ASP A 309 40.83 13.42 -20.93
C ASP A 309 40.42 12.21 -21.78
N ASP A 310 39.77 11.20 -21.17
CA ASP A 310 39.24 10.06 -21.91
C ASP A 310 38.00 10.42 -22.72
N PHE A 311 37.14 11.28 -22.18
CA PHE A 311 36.00 11.81 -22.92
C PHE A 311 36.41 12.59 -24.16
N SER A 312 37.52 13.34 -24.10
CA SER A 312 38.06 14.10 -25.25
C SER A 312 38.59 13.23 -26.40
N LYS A 313 38.86 11.94 -26.11
CA LYS A 313 39.33 10.94 -27.09
C LYS A 313 38.20 10.17 -27.77
N LEU A 314 36.95 10.35 -27.31
CA LEU A 314 35.79 9.69 -27.91
C LEU A 314 35.58 10.10 -29.36
N LYS A 315 35.16 9.13 -30.17
CA LYS A 315 34.74 9.44 -31.55
C LYS A 315 33.41 10.22 -31.53
N GLU A 316 33.29 11.22 -32.36
CA GLU A 316 32.06 12.02 -32.50
C GLU A 316 30.83 11.17 -32.80
N ASP A 317 30.99 10.13 -33.64
CA ASP A 317 29.91 9.24 -34.04
C ASP A 317 29.41 8.38 -32.83
N ASP A 318 30.32 7.85 -32.02
CA ASP A 318 29.96 7.07 -30.83
C ASP A 318 29.15 7.90 -29.81
N LEU A 319 29.58 9.15 -29.59
CA LEU A 319 28.84 10.07 -28.72
C LEU A 319 27.48 10.46 -29.33
N LYS A 320 27.41 10.68 -30.64
CA LYS A 320 26.18 10.98 -31.36
C LYS A 320 25.18 9.84 -31.25
N ASP A 321 25.66 8.59 -31.42
CA ASP A 321 24.85 7.41 -31.32
C ASP A 321 24.33 7.19 -29.86
N PHE A 322 25.20 7.42 -28.86
CA PHE A 322 24.77 7.41 -27.46
C PHE A 322 23.65 8.45 -27.19
N LEU A 323 23.81 9.70 -27.67
CA LEU A 323 22.83 10.75 -27.46
C LEU A 323 21.49 10.43 -28.13
N SER A 324 21.54 9.95 -29.40
CA SER A 324 20.36 9.63 -30.18
C SER A 324 19.60 8.43 -29.61
N SER A 325 20.32 7.35 -29.30
CA SER A 325 19.76 6.12 -28.71
C SER A 325 19.10 6.37 -27.35
N ASN A 326 19.66 7.29 -26.56
CA ASN A 326 19.13 7.70 -25.27
C ASN A 326 18.17 8.91 -25.34
N ARG A 327 17.76 9.33 -26.54
CA ARG A 327 16.75 10.38 -26.79
C ARG A 327 17.08 11.71 -26.10
N PHE A 328 18.35 12.13 -26.12
CA PHE A 328 18.70 13.44 -25.61
C PHE A 328 17.99 14.55 -26.45
N PRO A 329 17.53 15.64 -25.83
CA PRO A 329 16.99 16.77 -26.55
C PRO A 329 17.98 17.35 -27.55
N GLU A 330 17.51 17.80 -28.73
CA GLU A 330 18.33 18.36 -29.81
C GLU A 330 19.27 19.51 -29.36
N LYS A 331 18.86 20.25 -28.33
CA LYS A 331 19.70 21.31 -27.75
C LYS A 331 21.04 20.78 -27.17
N TYR A 332 21.18 19.48 -26.93
CA TYR A 332 22.38 18.80 -26.42
C TYR A 332 23.11 18.10 -27.58
N SER A 333 23.57 18.85 -28.57
CA SER A 333 24.39 18.31 -29.66
C SER A 333 25.78 17.88 -29.17
N VAL A 334 26.44 16.95 -29.90
CA VAL A 334 27.82 16.51 -29.64
C VAL A 334 28.73 17.67 -29.36
N LYS A 335 28.78 18.65 -30.27
CA LYS A 335 29.61 19.87 -30.17
C LYS A 335 29.36 20.66 -28.89
N ARG A 336 28.09 20.76 -28.45
CA ARG A 336 27.72 21.46 -27.21
C ARG A 336 28.21 20.74 -26.00
N ILE A 337 27.99 19.41 -25.92
CA ILE A 337 28.38 18.56 -24.78
C ILE A 337 29.91 18.53 -24.66
N THR A 338 30.65 18.27 -25.76
CA THR A 338 32.11 18.30 -25.75
C THR A 338 32.64 19.63 -25.19
N LYS A 339 32.10 20.75 -25.66
CA LYS A 339 32.47 22.07 -25.13
C LYS A 339 32.11 22.29 -23.66
N MET A 340 31.03 21.66 -23.17
CA MET A 340 30.66 21.73 -21.75
C MET A 340 31.64 20.92 -20.90
N VAL A 341 32.07 19.73 -21.33
CA VAL A 341 33.06 18.89 -20.63
C VAL A 341 34.46 19.56 -20.69
N GLU A 342 34.91 20.04 -21.83
CA GLU A 342 36.17 20.76 -21.99
C GLU A 342 36.30 21.95 -21.06
N LYS A 343 35.22 22.74 -20.92
CA LYS A 343 35.12 23.91 -20.02
C LYS A 343 34.80 23.52 -18.56
N GLU A 344 34.81 22.27 -18.24
CA GLU A 344 34.48 21.74 -16.90
C GLU A 344 33.14 22.24 -16.33
N LYS A 345 32.20 22.58 -17.21
CA LYS A 345 30.81 22.91 -16.81
C LYS A 345 30.03 21.68 -16.38
N ILE A 346 30.37 20.54 -16.95
CA ILE A 346 29.85 19.22 -16.61
C ILE A 346 30.99 18.19 -16.60
N LYS A 347 30.81 17.12 -15.81
CA LYS A 347 31.61 15.89 -15.91
C LYS A 347 30.92 14.92 -16.88
N PRO A 348 31.62 13.95 -17.50
CA PRO A 348 30.97 12.94 -18.34
C PRO A 348 29.80 12.20 -17.66
N ASN A 349 29.92 11.92 -16.35
CA ASN A 349 28.86 11.34 -15.53
C ASN A 349 27.56 12.13 -15.55
N ALA A 350 27.57 13.43 -15.80
CA ALA A 350 26.34 14.22 -15.89
C ALA A 350 25.39 13.76 -17.00
N LEU A 351 25.90 13.09 -18.04
CA LEU A 351 25.08 12.47 -19.07
C LEU A 351 24.29 11.28 -18.53
N VAL A 352 24.90 10.52 -17.64
CA VAL A 352 24.26 9.38 -16.96
C VAL A 352 23.23 9.87 -15.97
N GLU A 353 23.58 10.84 -15.12
CA GLU A 353 22.68 11.47 -14.15
C GLU A 353 21.44 12.12 -14.82
N TYR A 354 21.57 12.59 -16.06
CA TYR A 354 20.45 13.13 -16.84
C TYR A 354 19.45 12.04 -17.28
N LEU A 355 19.93 10.82 -17.49
CA LEU A 355 19.13 9.68 -17.97
C LEU A 355 18.52 8.87 -16.85
N GLU A 356 19.23 8.79 -15.71
CA GLU A 356 18.83 7.96 -14.58
C GLU A 356 17.89 8.70 -13.65
N ASP A 357 16.91 7.96 -13.18
CA ASP A 357 16.01 8.34 -12.13
C ASP A 357 16.00 7.26 -11.02
N ALA A 358 15.34 7.55 -9.90
CA ALA A 358 15.26 6.61 -8.81
C ALA A 358 14.55 5.29 -9.20
N ASN A 359 13.71 5.31 -10.24
CA ASN A 359 13.03 4.12 -10.75
C ASN A 359 13.99 3.20 -11.52
N SER A 360 14.84 3.75 -12.38
CA SER A 360 15.82 2.95 -13.15
C SER A 360 16.86 2.28 -12.25
N LEU A 361 17.20 2.91 -11.12
CA LEU A 361 18.15 2.36 -10.15
C LEU A 361 17.60 1.13 -9.41
N LEU A 362 16.28 0.99 -9.26
CA LEU A 362 15.67 -0.20 -8.64
C LEU A 362 15.94 -1.50 -9.41
N PHE A 363 16.10 -1.43 -10.74
CA PHE A 363 16.23 -2.60 -11.60
C PHE A 363 17.67 -2.88 -12.07
N ASN A 364 18.58 -1.93 -11.93
CA ASN A 364 19.90 -1.97 -12.57
C ASN A 364 21.09 -2.16 -11.61
N THR A 365 20.86 -2.50 -10.34
CA THR A 365 21.95 -2.68 -9.37
C THR A 365 22.58 -4.07 -9.53
N PRO A 366 23.90 -4.18 -9.74
CA PRO A 366 24.57 -5.44 -9.98
C PRO A 366 24.87 -6.18 -8.66
N VAL A 367 23.82 -6.61 -7.97
CA VAL A 367 23.93 -7.47 -6.78
C VAL A 367 23.82 -8.95 -7.15
N VAL A 368 24.36 -9.83 -6.30
CA VAL A 368 24.24 -11.28 -6.47
C VAL A 368 22.78 -11.71 -6.51
N GLY A 369 21.95 -11.19 -5.59
CA GLY A 369 20.52 -11.44 -5.50
C GLY A 369 20.18 -12.79 -4.87
N ALA A 370 19.18 -13.48 -5.43
CA ALA A 370 18.71 -14.76 -4.89
C ALA A 370 19.75 -15.87 -5.02
N GLU A 371 20.06 -16.54 -3.91
CA GLU A 371 20.89 -17.76 -3.86
C GLU A 371 20.24 -18.83 -3.00
N VAL A 372 20.28 -20.07 -3.45
CA VAL A 372 19.72 -21.24 -2.76
C VAL A 372 20.83 -22.11 -2.18
N TYR A 373 20.72 -22.37 -0.88
CA TYR A 373 21.63 -23.24 -0.14
C TYR A 373 20.89 -24.42 0.46
N LYS A 374 21.61 -25.54 0.61
CA LYS A 374 21.09 -26.79 1.18
C LYS A 374 22.00 -27.27 2.31
N LEU A 375 21.39 -27.63 3.44
CA LEU A 375 22.05 -28.30 4.56
C LEU A 375 21.46 -29.70 4.75
N THR A 376 22.29 -30.73 4.79
CA THR A 376 21.83 -32.12 4.86
C THR A 376 22.46 -32.89 6.01
N GLY A 377 21.64 -33.58 6.82
CA GLY A 377 22.09 -34.58 7.80
C GLY A 377 22.96 -33.97 8.91
N LYS A 378 24.12 -34.64 9.15
CA LYS A 378 25.12 -34.22 10.14
C LYS A 378 26.09 -33.14 9.62
N SER A 379 25.94 -32.68 8.39
CA SER A 379 26.85 -31.69 7.84
C SER A 379 26.61 -30.35 8.55
N GLU A 380 27.67 -29.72 9.00
CA GLU A 380 27.62 -28.31 9.46
C GLU A 380 27.93 -27.33 8.34
N LYS A 381 28.07 -27.83 7.09
CA LYS A 381 28.40 -27.01 5.91
C LYS A 381 27.20 -26.90 4.98
N TRP A 382 26.90 -25.69 4.59
CA TRP A 382 25.95 -25.38 3.56
C TRP A 382 26.56 -25.59 2.17
N LYS A 383 25.73 -26.03 1.24
CA LYS A 383 26.12 -26.22 -0.15
C LYS A 383 25.19 -25.36 -1.02
N LYS A 384 25.75 -24.44 -1.79
CA LYS A 384 24.99 -23.75 -2.85
C LYS A 384 24.49 -24.79 -3.84
N THR A 385 23.21 -24.70 -4.23
CA THR A 385 22.58 -25.77 -5.06
C THR A 385 22.82 -25.57 -6.56
N HIS A 386 22.95 -24.33 -7.01
CA HIS A 386 23.02 -23.91 -8.42
C HIS A 386 24.35 -23.20 -8.73
N GLU A 387 24.72 -23.18 -10.01
CA GLU A 387 25.77 -22.33 -10.55
C GLU A 387 25.18 -20.99 -11.05
N GLY A 388 26.07 -20.00 -11.23
CA GLY A 388 25.68 -18.67 -11.74
C GLY A 388 24.70 -17.89 -10.83
N PHE A 389 23.90 -17.01 -11.45
CA PHE A 389 22.95 -16.11 -10.81
C PHE A 389 21.51 -16.48 -11.19
N LEU A 390 20.58 -16.32 -10.25
CA LEU A 390 19.14 -16.47 -10.49
C LEU A 390 18.58 -15.10 -10.85
N ASP A 391 18.66 -14.75 -12.14
CA ASP A 391 18.17 -13.46 -12.64
C ASP A 391 16.65 -13.38 -12.61
N GLN A 392 16.11 -12.15 -12.53
CA GLN A 392 14.67 -11.85 -12.52
C GLN A 392 13.86 -12.40 -11.33
N VAL A 393 14.53 -12.93 -10.29
CA VAL A 393 13.85 -13.36 -9.05
C VAL A 393 13.75 -12.21 -8.06
N TYR A 394 14.86 -11.49 -7.83
CA TYR A 394 14.91 -10.43 -6.82
C TYR A 394 15.25 -9.05 -7.37
N ASN A 395 15.98 -8.95 -8.47
CA ASN A 395 16.57 -7.68 -8.93
C ASN A 395 17.36 -7.03 -7.77
N SER A 396 17.10 -5.74 -7.45
CA SER A 396 17.70 -5.04 -6.33
C SER A 396 16.74 -4.82 -5.14
N TYR A 397 15.62 -5.54 -5.09
CA TYR A 397 14.62 -5.40 -4.01
C TYR A 397 14.17 -6.76 -3.45
N GLY A 398 15.13 -7.69 -3.30
CA GLY A 398 14.89 -9.00 -2.70
C GLY A 398 14.35 -8.96 -1.27
N TYR A 399 14.55 -7.84 -0.58
CA TYR A 399 13.97 -7.58 0.74
C TYR A 399 12.42 -7.73 0.77
N TYR A 400 11.77 -7.54 -0.37
CA TYR A 400 10.32 -7.58 -0.53
C TYR A 400 9.77 -8.99 -0.54
N PHE A 401 10.59 -9.98 -0.89
CA PHE A 401 10.25 -11.38 -1.11
C PHE A 401 10.83 -12.30 -0.01
N GLY A 402 11.49 -13.38 -0.39
CA GLY A 402 12.24 -14.23 0.51
C GLY A 402 11.56 -15.54 0.86
N ASN A 403 10.69 -16.06 0.01
CA ASN A 403 9.99 -17.31 0.25
C ASN A 403 10.48 -18.45 -0.67
N ILE A 404 10.75 -19.61 -0.07
CA ILE A 404 11.07 -20.87 -0.72
C ILE A 404 10.14 -21.96 -0.20
N ARG A 405 9.72 -22.87 -1.08
CA ARG A 405 8.94 -24.05 -0.70
C ARG A 405 9.54 -25.29 -1.34
N VAL A 406 9.50 -26.39 -0.61
CA VAL A 406 9.85 -27.74 -1.11
C VAL A 406 8.56 -28.52 -1.21
N SER A 407 8.37 -29.27 -2.29
CA SER A 407 7.21 -30.15 -2.40
C SER A 407 7.19 -31.17 -1.26
N PRO A 408 6.07 -31.37 -0.56
CA PRO A 408 5.96 -32.39 0.46
C PRO A 408 6.21 -33.82 -0.04
N ASN A 409 6.01 -34.05 -1.33
CA ASN A 409 6.08 -35.37 -1.97
C ASN A 409 7.39 -35.61 -2.73
N ASP A 410 8.19 -34.54 -3.01
CA ASP A 410 9.41 -34.62 -3.78
C ASP A 410 10.46 -33.64 -3.27
N PRO A 411 11.56 -34.11 -2.62
CA PRO A 411 12.60 -33.26 -2.06
C PRO A 411 13.42 -32.50 -3.11
N ASP A 412 13.35 -32.93 -4.35
CA ASP A 412 14.09 -32.30 -5.46
C ASP A 412 13.25 -31.27 -6.21
N LYS A 413 11.94 -31.19 -5.87
CA LYS A 413 11.04 -30.17 -6.40
C LYS A 413 10.97 -28.95 -5.47
N ILE A 414 11.52 -27.82 -5.93
CA ILE A 414 11.65 -26.58 -5.15
C ILE A 414 11.00 -25.43 -5.91
N TYR A 415 10.26 -24.59 -5.20
CA TYR A 415 9.69 -23.35 -5.73
C TYR A 415 10.33 -22.16 -5.02
N ILE A 416 10.71 -21.14 -5.80
CA ILE A 416 11.17 -19.86 -5.32
C ILE A 416 10.21 -18.81 -5.82
N ILE A 417 9.69 -18.00 -4.88
CA ILE A 417 8.77 -16.91 -5.17
C ILE A 417 9.45 -15.58 -4.88
N GLY A 418 9.38 -14.69 -5.87
CA GLY A 418 10.01 -13.39 -5.89
C GLY A 418 9.27 -12.48 -6.88
N PHE A 419 9.98 -11.61 -7.59
CA PHE A 419 9.39 -10.87 -8.71
C PHE A 419 8.81 -11.83 -9.75
N ARG A 420 9.53 -12.93 -10.03
CA ARG A 420 9.04 -14.08 -10.80
C ARG A 420 8.97 -15.31 -9.90
N ILE A 421 8.12 -16.27 -10.27
CA ILE A 421 8.09 -17.59 -9.67
C ILE A 421 8.88 -18.57 -10.56
N ILE A 422 9.83 -19.28 -9.93
CA ILE A 422 10.64 -20.28 -10.60
C ILE A 422 10.57 -21.62 -9.87
N ARG A 423 10.69 -22.71 -10.63
CA ARG A 423 10.65 -24.10 -10.13
C ARG A 423 11.90 -24.86 -10.54
N SER A 424 12.42 -25.66 -9.61
CA SER A 424 13.44 -26.69 -9.87
C SER A 424 12.82 -28.07 -9.70
N ASP A 425 13.20 -29.01 -10.54
CA ASP A 425 12.82 -30.42 -10.47
C ASP A 425 14.07 -31.33 -10.20
N ASP A 426 15.24 -30.75 -9.86
CA ASP A 426 16.54 -31.44 -9.69
C ASP A 426 17.30 -31.05 -8.40
N GLY A 427 16.56 -30.62 -7.38
CA GLY A 427 17.11 -30.23 -6.07
C GLY A 427 17.79 -28.88 -6.06
N GLY A 428 17.37 -27.98 -6.95
CA GLY A 428 17.85 -26.61 -7.02
C GLY A 428 19.08 -26.39 -7.90
N LYS A 429 19.46 -27.37 -8.75
CA LYS A 429 20.60 -27.21 -9.67
C LYS A 429 20.23 -26.33 -10.87
N THR A 430 19.03 -26.57 -11.42
CA THR A 430 18.46 -25.75 -12.50
C THR A 430 17.06 -25.27 -12.14
N PHE A 431 16.67 -24.14 -12.69
CA PHE A 431 15.35 -23.54 -12.45
C PHE A 431 14.69 -23.15 -13.77
N LYS A 432 13.41 -23.34 -13.86
CA LYS A 432 12.57 -22.86 -14.96
C LYS A 432 11.51 -21.89 -14.45
N LEU A 433 11.16 -20.90 -15.27
CA LEU A 433 10.07 -19.96 -15.02
C LEU A 433 8.73 -20.68 -15.11
N ILE A 434 7.82 -20.39 -14.20
CA ILE A 434 6.41 -20.79 -14.24
C ILE A 434 5.55 -19.55 -13.97
N GLY A 435 4.37 -19.45 -14.54
CA GLY A 435 3.45 -18.34 -14.26
C GLY A 435 3.66 -17.08 -15.11
N ASP A 436 3.96 -17.23 -16.41
CA ASP A 436 4.04 -16.09 -17.34
C ASP A 436 2.66 -15.55 -17.75
N ASP A 437 1.66 -16.42 -17.87
CA ASP A 437 0.32 -16.05 -18.31
C ASP A 437 -0.69 -16.05 -17.16
N ASN A 438 -1.55 -15.02 -17.12
CA ASN A 438 -2.64 -14.86 -16.17
C ASN A 438 -2.23 -14.83 -14.68
N VAL A 439 -0.96 -14.51 -14.39
CA VAL A 439 -0.38 -14.41 -13.05
C VAL A 439 0.29 -13.05 -12.91
N HIS A 440 -0.04 -12.33 -11.84
CA HIS A 440 0.66 -11.09 -11.50
C HIS A 440 2.08 -11.41 -11.03
N VAL A 441 3.02 -10.52 -11.25
CA VAL A 441 4.36 -10.57 -10.65
C VAL A 441 4.30 -10.31 -9.12
N ASP A 442 5.44 -10.32 -8.43
CA ASP A 442 5.56 -10.02 -7.01
C ASP A 442 4.84 -11.03 -6.11
N HIS A 443 5.47 -12.20 -5.97
CA HIS A 443 4.90 -13.35 -5.26
C HIS A 443 5.37 -13.42 -3.81
N HIS A 444 4.44 -13.65 -2.86
CA HIS A 444 4.74 -13.64 -1.42
C HIS A 444 4.28 -14.89 -0.68
N ALA A 445 3.28 -15.61 -1.19
CA ALA A 445 2.75 -16.80 -0.55
C ALA A 445 2.63 -17.95 -1.53
N LEU A 446 2.97 -19.16 -1.09
CA LEU A 446 2.80 -20.38 -1.87
C LEU A 446 2.47 -21.54 -0.95
N TRP A 447 1.36 -22.22 -1.23
CA TRP A 447 1.02 -23.50 -0.65
C TRP A 447 1.13 -24.60 -1.71
N VAL A 448 1.72 -25.74 -1.32
CA VAL A 448 1.87 -26.94 -2.17
C VAL A 448 1.09 -28.06 -1.55
N ASN A 449 0.20 -28.68 -2.30
CA ASN A 449 -0.69 -29.73 -1.81
C ASN A 449 0.10 -31.00 -1.44
N PRO A 450 0.05 -31.47 -0.18
CA PRO A 450 0.73 -32.68 0.25
C PRO A 450 0.09 -33.98 -0.29
N ASN A 451 -1.18 -33.91 -0.72
CA ASN A 451 -1.96 -35.09 -1.14
C ASN A 451 -2.20 -35.17 -2.64
N ARG A 452 -1.90 -34.10 -3.39
CA ARG A 452 -2.10 -34.03 -4.85
C ARG A 452 -0.92 -33.31 -5.52
N ASN A 453 -0.14 -34.05 -6.28
CA ASN A 453 0.93 -33.46 -7.10
C ASN A 453 0.35 -32.47 -8.13
N GLY A 454 1.08 -31.37 -8.34
CA GLY A 454 0.72 -30.32 -9.29
C GLY A 454 -0.31 -29.30 -8.78
N HIS A 455 -0.99 -29.58 -7.67
CA HIS A 455 -1.91 -28.62 -7.08
C HIS A 455 -1.17 -27.65 -6.16
N ILE A 456 -1.16 -26.36 -6.54
CA ILE A 456 -0.53 -25.26 -5.80
C ILE A 456 -1.46 -24.04 -5.75
N ILE A 457 -1.38 -23.29 -4.67
CA ILE A 457 -2.07 -22.01 -4.49
C ILE A 457 -1.04 -20.93 -4.26
N LEU A 458 -1.06 -19.91 -5.11
CA LEU A 458 -0.08 -18.83 -5.18
C LEU A 458 -0.74 -17.50 -4.82
N GLY A 459 -0.11 -16.75 -3.90
CA GLY A 459 -0.48 -15.39 -3.55
C GLY A 459 0.55 -14.37 -4.06
N ASN A 460 0.07 -13.31 -4.69
CA ASN A 460 0.88 -12.23 -5.26
C ASN A 460 0.21 -10.86 -5.10
N ASP A 461 0.79 -9.79 -5.67
CA ASP A 461 0.23 -8.44 -5.60
C ASP A 461 -1.03 -8.24 -6.46
N GLY A 462 -1.40 -9.22 -7.27
CA GLY A 462 -2.67 -9.29 -8.00
C GLY A 462 -3.73 -10.17 -7.34
N GLY A 463 -3.42 -10.87 -6.25
CA GLY A 463 -4.34 -11.75 -5.53
C GLY A 463 -3.96 -13.23 -5.53
N ILE A 464 -4.94 -14.12 -5.69
CA ILE A 464 -4.79 -15.57 -5.62
C ILE A 464 -4.86 -16.19 -7.02
N ASN A 465 -3.91 -17.08 -7.29
CA ASN A 465 -3.91 -17.97 -8.43
C ASN A 465 -3.83 -19.43 -7.97
N ILE A 466 -4.53 -20.34 -8.67
CA ILE A 466 -4.57 -21.78 -8.39
C ILE A 466 -4.09 -22.52 -9.64
N SER A 467 -3.18 -23.46 -9.48
CA SER A 467 -2.75 -24.37 -10.54
C SER A 467 -2.95 -25.82 -10.10
N TYR A 468 -3.22 -26.71 -11.06
CA TYR A 468 -3.38 -28.15 -10.86
C TYR A 468 -2.37 -29.00 -11.64
N ASP A 469 -1.41 -28.36 -12.28
CA ASP A 469 -0.39 -28.93 -13.16
C ASP A 469 1.01 -28.35 -12.93
N ASP A 470 1.35 -28.05 -11.66
CA ASP A 470 2.65 -27.49 -11.24
C ASP A 470 2.96 -26.11 -11.84
N GLY A 471 1.94 -25.32 -12.17
CA GLY A 471 2.10 -23.95 -12.67
C GLY A 471 2.25 -23.81 -14.18
N GLU A 472 1.88 -24.83 -14.96
CA GLU A 472 1.79 -24.71 -16.42
C GLU A 472 0.57 -23.84 -16.79
N GLU A 473 -0.60 -24.05 -16.13
CA GLU A 473 -1.83 -23.27 -16.31
C GLU A 473 -2.33 -22.72 -14.96
N TRP A 474 -2.93 -21.53 -14.98
CA TRP A 474 -3.36 -20.84 -13.76
C TRP A 474 -4.81 -20.35 -13.84
N ILE A 475 -5.55 -20.58 -12.75
CA ILE A 475 -6.88 -20.03 -12.51
C ILE A 475 -6.71 -18.82 -11.59
N LYS A 476 -7.14 -17.64 -12.03
CA LYS A 476 -7.13 -16.42 -11.22
C LYS A 476 -8.45 -16.27 -10.45
N CYS A 477 -8.36 -16.04 -9.14
CA CYS A 477 -9.51 -15.80 -8.27
C CYS A 477 -9.78 -14.30 -8.12
N ASN A 478 -10.83 -13.79 -8.76
CA ASN A 478 -11.09 -12.36 -8.93
C ASN A 478 -12.31 -11.84 -8.14
N SER A 479 -12.59 -12.34 -6.95
CA SER A 479 -13.85 -11.98 -6.29
C SER A 479 -13.82 -10.84 -5.28
N PRO A 480 -12.80 -10.68 -4.41
CA PRO A 480 -12.83 -9.57 -3.46
C PRO A 480 -12.27 -8.26 -4.03
N ALA A 481 -12.90 -7.14 -3.67
CA ALA A 481 -12.44 -5.81 -4.01
C ALA A 481 -11.35 -5.36 -3.00
N LEU A 482 -10.07 -5.53 -3.34
CA LEU A 482 -8.95 -5.36 -2.41
C LEU A 482 -7.83 -4.43 -2.95
N GLY A 483 -8.15 -3.58 -3.91
CA GLY A 483 -7.18 -2.63 -4.47
C GLY A 483 -6.61 -1.65 -3.44
N GLN A 484 -5.30 -1.36 -3.55
CA GLN A 484 -4.56 -0.43 -2.70
C GLN A 484 -4.44 0.96 -3.36
N PHE A 485 -5.52 1.75 -3.34
CA PHE A 485 -5.54 3.06 -3.96
C PHE A 485 -4.76 4.11 -3.16
N TYR A 486 -4.02 4.96 -3.88
CA TYR A 486 -3.34 6.14 -3.34
C TYR A 486 -4.19 7.40 -3.46
N TYR A 487 -4.85 7.60 -4.62
CA TYR A 487 -5.61 8.79 -4.95
C TYR A 487 -6.83 8.46 -5.78
N LEU A 488 -7.80 9.37 -5.77
CA LEU A 488 -8.95 9.31 -6.67
C LEU A 488 -9.23 10.67 -7.32
N ALA A 489 -9.84 10.62 -8.51
CA ALA A 489 -10.40 11.78 -9.19
C ALA A 489 -11.77 11.42 -9.76
N LEU A 490 -12.64 12.44 -9.91
CA LEU A 490 -13.96 12.31 -10.50
C LEU A 490 -14.09 13.26 -11.69
N ASP A 491 -14.88 12.87 -12.69
CA ASP A 491 -15.23 13.75 -13.83
C ASP A 491 -16.68 14.25 -13.73
N ASN A 492 -17.13 15.00 -14.75
CA ASN A 492 -18.46 15.56 -14.82
C ASN A 492 -19.42 14.82 -15.77
N ALA A 493 -19.07 13.60 -16.21
CA ALA A 493 -19.95 12.78 -17.06
C ALA A 493 -21.24 12.37 -16.31
N GLU A 494 -22.24 11.88 -17.03
CA GLU A 494 -23.46 11.31 -16.46
C GLU A 494 -23.75 9.93 -17.04
N PRO A 495 -23.55 8.85 -16.24
CA PRO A 495 -22.98 8.86 -14.90
C PRO A 495 -21.50 9.29 -14.92
N TYR A 496 -21.04 9.90 -13.80
CA TYR A 496 -19.64 10.33 -13.69
C TYR A 496 -18.70 9.13 -13.58
N ASN A 497 -17.44 9.34 -13.95
CA ASN A 497 -16.40 8.32 -13.83
C ASN A 497 -15.52 8.56 -12.60
N ILE A 498 -15.00 7.47 -12.06
CA ILE A 498 -14.08 7.40 -10.94
C ILE A 498 -12.75 6.91 -11.47
N TYR A 499 -11.70 7.67 -11.23
CA TYR A 499 -10.33 7.40 -11.62
C TYR A 499 -9.49 7.14 -10.38
N GLY A 500 -8.54 6.21 -10.43
CA GLY A 500 -7.61 6.02 -9.33
C GLY A 500 -6.34 5.29 -9.72
N GLY A 501 -5.26 5.66 -9.03
CA GLY A 501 -3.98 4.99 -9.11
C GLY A 501 -3.76 4.08 -7.90
N LEU A 502 -3.25 2.88 -8.16
CA LEU A 502 -3.02 1.84 -7.16
C LEU A 502 -1.56 1.45 -7.05
N GLN A 503 -1.17 1.03 -5.89
CA GLN A 503 0.08 0.33 -5.71
C GLN A 503 0.06 -0.97 -6.54
N ASP A 504 1.16 -1.24 -7.24
CA ASP A 504 1.46 -2.44 -8.03
C ASP A 504 0.51 -2.71 -9.23
N ASN A 505 -0.66 -2.06 -9.29
CA ASN A 505 -1.74 -2.41 -10.22
C ASN A 505 -2.18 -1.27 -11.16
N GLY A 506 -1.37 -0.23 -11.33
CA GLY A 506 -1.57 0.82 -12.33
C GLY A 506 -2.68 1.83 -12.04
N VAL A 507 -3.23 2.42 -13.10
CA VAL A 507 -4.26 3.45 -13.05
C VAL A 507 -5.50 2.98 -13.80
N TRP A 508 -6.66 3.16 -13.18
CA TRP A 508 -7.94 2.65 -13.70
C TRP A 508 -9.04 3.72 -13.69
N VAL A 509 -10.03 3.52 -14.58
CA VAL A 509 -11.24 4.34 -14.67
C VAL A 509 -12.48 3.45 -14.76
N GLY A 510 -13.53 3.82 -14.05
CA GLY A 510 -14.82 3.12 -14.11
C GLY A 510 -15.99 4.06 -13.84
N SER A 511 -17.21 3.64 -14.23
CA SER A 511 -18.43 4.42 -13.97
C SER A 511 -18.84 4.38 -12.50
N SER A 512 -19.36 5.50 -12.00
CA SER A 512 -19.91 5.63 -10.64
C SER A 512 -21.17 4.79 -10.38
N GLU A 513 -21.91 4.40 -11.41
CA GLU A 513 -23.08 3.51 -11.28
C GLU A 513 -22.67 2.04 -11.14
N GLY A 514 -21.37 1.76 -11.20
CA GLY A 514 -20.84 0.41 -11.09
C GLY A 514 -21.37 -0.47 -12.21
N TYR A 515 -21.75 -1.68 -11.87
CA TYR A 515 -22.49 -2.57 -12.76
C TYR A 515 -23.85 -1.95 -13.08
N ASN A 516 -24.09 -1.61 -14.33
CA ASN A 516 -25.45 -1.38 -14.78
C ASN A 516 -26.19 -2.72 -14.65
N VAL A 517 -26.92 -2.86 -13.55
CA VAL A 517 -27.67 -4.09 -13.19
C VAL A 517 -28.63 -4.54 -14.30
N LYS A 518 -29.00 -3.61 -15.20
CA LYS A 518 -29.83 -3.93 -16.39
C LYS A 518 -29.11 -4.81 -17.41
N SER A 519 -27.80 -4.92 -17.36
CA SER A 519 -27.00 -5.76 -18.28
C SER A 519 -26.41 -7.02 -17.65
N LYS A 520 -26.95 -7.51 -16.53
CA LYS A 520 -26.60 -8.84 -15.99
C LYS A 520 -27.08 -9.93 -16.95
N SER A 521 -26.45 -10.01 -18.09
CA SER A 521 -26.65 -11.09 -19.04
C SER A 521 -25.54 -12.12 -18.84
N TRP A 522 -25.88 -13.40 -18.85
CA TRP A 522 -24.92 -14.50 -18.76
C TRP A 522 -23.85 -14.49 -19.84
N ASN A 523 -24.15 -13.87 -21.00
CA ASN A 523 -23.20 -13.70 -22.11
C ASN A 523 -22.40 -12.38 -22.02
N ASN A 524 -22.63 -11.57 -20.99
CA ASN A 524 -21.85 -10.37 -20.76
C ASN A 524 -20.74 -10.74 -19.77
N SER A 525 -19.49 -10.71 -20.21
CA SER A 525 -18.31 -10.92 -19.37
C SER A 525 -18.17 -9.89 -18.24
N GLY A 526 -19.10 -9.00 -18.14
CA GLY A 526 -19.44 -7.89 -17.25
C GLY A 526 -18.91 -7.83 -15.85
N GLN A 527 -17.87 -8.56 -15.54
CA GLN A 527 -17.23 -8.49 -14.22
C GLN A 527 -16.47 -7.18 -13.99
N TYR A 528 -16.11 -6.46 -15.08
CA TYR A 528 -15.20 -5.35 -14.99
C TYR A 528 -15.67 -4.16 -15.80
N HIS A 529 -16.34 -3.22 -15.13
CA HIS A 529 -16.66 -1.92 -15.72
C HIS A 529 -15.47 -0.94 -15.63
N TYR A 530 -14.37 -1.34 -14.97
CA TYR A 530 -13.14 -0.58 -14.92
C TYR A 530 -12.22 -0.92 -16.10
N LYS A 531 -11.57 0.14 -16.63
CA LYS A 531 -10.57 0.03 -17.70
C LYS A 531 -9.21 0.52 -17.21
N SER A 532 -8.15 -0.21 -17.55
CA SER A 532 -6.79 0.23 -17.32
C SER A 532 -6.45 1.42 -18.21
N ILE A 533 -5.86 2.46 -17.62
CA ILE A 533 -5.31 3.62 -18.31
C ILE A 533 -3.80 3.45 -18.47
N MET A 534 -3.12 2.95 -17.43
CA MET A 534 -1.67 2.84 -17.35
C MET A 534 -1.27 1.74 -16.38
N GLY A 535 -0.11 1.10 -16.60
CA GLY A 535 0.53 0.15 -15.66
C GLY A 535 1.53 0.84 -14.73
N GLY A 536 2.26 0.02 -13.96
CA GLY A 536 3.20 0.45 -12.90
C GLY A 536 2.51 0.72 -11.57
N ASP A 537 3.20 1.34 -10.61
CA ASP A 537 2.58 1.87 -9.40
C ASP A 537 1.81 3.14 -9.76
N GLY A 538 0.51 3.03 -9.88
CA GLY A 538 -0.35 4.14 -10.28
C GLY A 538 -0.36 5.24 -9.22
N MET A 539 -0.14 6.48 -9.64
CA MET A 539 -0.04 7.64 -8.76
C MET A 539 -1.26 8.54 -8.85
N GLN A 540 -1.10 9.82 -8.57
CA GLN A 540 -2.17 10.80 -8.66
C GLN A 540 -2.77 10.85 -10.07
N VAL A 541 -4.06 11.10 -10.13
CA VAL A 541 -4.81 11.26 -11.37
C VAL A 541 -5.46 12.65 -11.35
N ALA A 542 -5.33 13.39 -12.44
CA ALA A 542 -6.11 14.59 -12.68
C ALA A 542 -6.81 14.44 -14.05
N VAL A 543 -8.08 14.83 -14.11
CA VAL A 543 -8.88 14.70 -15.32
C VAL A 543 -9.34 16.09 -15.76
N ASP A 544 -9.27 16.38 -17.06
CA ASP A 544 -9.79 17.63 -17.60
C ASP A 544 -11.33 17.61 -17.56
N LEU A 545 -11.92 18.45 -16.71
CA LEU A 545 -13.36 18.48 -16.49
C LEU A 545 -14.15 19.00 -17.71
N ARG A 546 -13.47 19.58 -18.73
CA ARG A 546 -14.05 20.02 -20.03
C ARG A 546 -14.08 18.88 -21.04
N ASP A 547 -13.08 17.98 -20.99
CA ASP A 547 -12.95 16.80 -21.85
C ASP A 547 -12.31 15.66 -21.08
N ASN A 548 -13.14 14.76 -20.55
CA ASN A 548 -12.71 13.61 -19.76
C ASN A 548 -11.88 12.58 -20.53
N ASN A 549 -11.68 12.77 -21.85
CA ASN A 549 -10.70 11.98 -22.59
C ASN A 549 -9.26 12.36 -22.25
N ILE A 550 -9.04 13.56 -21.69
CA ILE A 550 -7.70 14.06 -21.31
C ILE A 550 -7.46 13.77 -19.83
N VAL A 551 -6.51 12.89 -19.57
CA VAL A 551 -6.12 12.47 -18.23
C VAL A 551 -4.62 12.71 -18.03
N TYR A 552 -4.27 13.24 -16.87
CA TYR A 552 -2.89 13.41 -16.41
C TYR A 552 -2.66 12.40 -15.29
N THR A 553 -1.75 11.48 -15.52
CA THR A 553 -1.41 10.45 -14.53
C THR A 553 -0.06 9.83 -14.83
N GLY A 554 0.45 8.98 -13.96
CA GLY A 554 1.75 8.38 -14.11
C GLY A 554 2.04 7.27 -13.13
N TYR A 555 3.30 6.89 -13.07
CA TYR A 555 3.84 5.93 -12.13
C TYR A 555 4.91 6.58 -11.23
N GLN A 556 5.45 5.81 -10.34
CA GLN A 556 6.33 6.24 -9.25
C GLN A 556 7.47 7.18 -9.71
N TYR A 557 7.94 7.99 -8.77
CA TYR A 557 9.05 8.96 -8.94
C TYR A 557 8.80 10.01 -10.04
N GLY A 558 7.55 10.49 -10.14
CA GLY A 558 7.20 11.64 -10.98
C GLY A 558 7.12 11.35 -12.47
N ASN A 559 7.04 10.09 -12.90
CA ASN A 559 6.89 9.71 -14.30
C ASN A 559 5.47 9.95 -14.78
N TYR A 560 5.15 11.18 -15.18
CA TYR A 560 3.82 11.61 -15.57
C TYR A 560 3.61 11.72 -17.08
N PHE A 561 2.37 11.44 -17.49
CA PHE A 561 1.91 11.48 -18.87
C PHE A 561 0.58 12.24 -18.97
N ARG A 562 0.41 12.96 -20.09
CA ARG A 562 -0.90 13.33 -20.58
C ARG A 562 -1.39 12.24 -21.53
N ILE A 563 -2.57 11.69 -21.24
CA ILE A 563 -3.16 10.56 -21.97
C ILE A 563 -4.48 11.02 -22.57
N ASN A 564 -4.66 10.75 -23.87
CA ASN A 564 -5.98 10.84 -24.50
C ASN A 564 -6.60 9.44 -24.55
N GLN A 565 -7.61 9.20 -23.72
CA GLN A 565 -8.23 7.89 -23.55
C GLN A 565 -8.91 7.39 -24.85
N LYS A 566 -9.45 8.29 -25.67
CA LYS A 566 -10.14 7.95 -26.93
C LYS A 566 -9.17 7.47 -28.02
N SER A 567 -8.03 8.12 -28.15
CA SER A 567 -7.02 7.80 -29.18
C SER A 567 -5.90 6.87 -28.67
N GLY A 568 -5.78 6.64 -27.38
CA GLY A 568 -4.68 5.92 -26.74
C GLY A 568 -3.33 6.68 -26.77
N ARG A 569 -3.27 7.90 -27.28
CA ARG A 569 -2.03 8.67 -27.37
C ARG A 569 -1.55 9.09 -25.98
N ARG A 570 -0.26 8.86 -25.72
CA ARG A 570 0.41 9.22 -24.47
C ARG A 570 1.56 10.17 -24.77
N LYS A 571 1.66 11.26 -24.02
CA LYS A 571 2.80 12.18 -24.05
C LYS A 571 3.43 12.22 -22.68
N TYR A 572 4.73 11.92 -22.59
CA TYR A 572 5.52 12.09 -21.37
C TYR A 572 5.67 13.59 -21.08
N ILE A 573 5.35 14.00 -19.85
CA ILE A 573 5.27 15.43 -19.48
C ILE A 573 6.14 15.81 -18.27
N THR A 574 6.89 14.88 -17.68
CA THR A 574 7.73 15.17 -16.51
C THR A 574 8.85 16.16 -16.86
N PRO A 575 8.97 17.28 -16.13
CA PRO A 575 10.09 18.20 -16.29
C PRO A 575 11.43 17.54 -15.98
N LYS A 576 12.48 17.87 -16.74
CA LYS A 576 13.85 17.45 -16.48
C LYS A 576 14.71 18.65 -16.10
N HIS A 577 15.76 18.40 -15.30
CA HIS A 577 16.81 19.40 -15.00
C HIS A 577 17.67 19.69 -16.24
N GLU A 578 18.39 20.81 -16.23
CA GLU A 578 19.39 21.09 -17.28
C GLU A 578 20.66 20.29 -17.00
N LEU A 579 21.38 19.92 -18.09
CA LEU A 579 22.69 19.28 -17.95
C LEU A 579 23.67 20.18 -17.17
N GLY A 580 24.24 19.61 -16.10
CA GLY A 580 25.11 20.31 -15.16
C GLY A 580 24.41 20.88 -13.93
N GLU A 581 23.09 20.86 -13.88
CA GLU A 581 22.35 21.08 -12.66
C GLU A 581 22.24 19.78 -11.84
N ARG A 582 22.01 19.90 -10.54
CA ARG A 582 21.70 18.73 -9.73
C ARG A 582 20.39 18.09 -10.19
N PRO A 583 20.31 16.75 -10.28
CA PRO A 583 19.08 16.05 -10.61
C PRO A 583 17.92 16.49 -9.71
N LEU A 584 16.71 16.58 -10.30
CA LEU A 584 15.50 16.83 -9.55
C LEU A 584 15.21 15.63 -8.63
N ARG A 585 14.75 15.90 -7.41
CA ARG A 585 14.30 14.86 -6.49
C ARG A 585 12.80 14.69 -6.63
N TRP A 586 12.37 13.48 -6.93
CA TRP A 586 10.99 13.11 -7.13
C TRP A 586 10.54 12.14 -6.03
N ASN A 587 9.43 12.46 -5.37
CA ASN A 587 8.84 11.55 -4.38
C ASN A 587 8.33 10.27 -5.07
N TRP A 588 8.18 9.20 -4.33
CA TRP A 588 7.42 8.03 -4.79
C TRP A 588 6.05 8.45 -5.32
N GLN A 589 5.33 9.26 -4.56
CA GLN A 589 4.06 9.86 -4.93
C GLN A 589 4.25 11.36 -5.19
N SER A 590 4.92 11.73 -6.26
CA SER A 590 5.11 13.13 -6.63
C SER A 590 3.76 13.80 -6.91
N PRO A 591 3.50 15.02 -6.37
CA PRO A 591 2.19 15.63 -6.49
C PRO A 591 1.99 16.32 -7.86
N ILE A 592 0.75 16.19 -8.38
CA ILE A 592 0.24 16.98 -9.51
C ILE A 592 -1.01 17.74 -9.09
N HIS A 593 -1.26 18.88 -9.69
CA HIS A 593 -2.47 19.66 -9.46
C HIS A 593 -2.91 20.36 -10.76
N LEU A 594 -4.15 20.10 -11.18
CA LEU A 594 -4.78 20.75 -12.32
C LEU A 594 -5.56 21.97 -11.82
N SER A 595 -5.26 23.15 -12.34
CA SER A 595 -5.88 24.39 -11.87
C SER A 595 -7.39 24.39 -12.10
N THR A 596 -8.14 24.79 -11.07
CA THR A 596 -9.60 24.97 -11.16
C THR A 596 -9.98 26.23 -11.95
N HIS A 597 -9.06 27.18 -12.11
CA HIS A 597 -9.29 28.42 -12.84
C HIS A 597 -9.14 28.26 -14.35
N ASN A 598 -8.21 27.42 -14.80
CA ASN A 598 -8.01 27.08 -16.20
C ASN A 598 -7.39 25.69 -16.32
N GLN A 599 -8.11 24.75 -16.92
CA GLN A 599 -7.70 23.35 -17.07
C GLN A 599 -6.51 23.15 -18.05
N ASP A 600 -6.00 24.20 -18.68
CA ASP A 600 -4.73 24.13 -19.42
C ASP A 600 -3.51 24.29 -18.50
N ILE A 601 -3.74 24.72 -17.25
CA ILE A 601 -2.69 24.98 -16.28
C ILE A 601 -2.50 23.73 -15.40
N LEU A 602 -1.31 23.16 -15.46
CA LEU A 602 -0.89 21.99 -14.69
C LEU A 602 0.33 22.31 -13.84
N TYR A 603 0.28 21.95 -12.57
CA TYR A 603 1.40 22.01 -11.64
C TYR A 603 1.96 20.62 -11.39
N ILE A 604 3.29 20.47 -11.34
CA ILE A 604 3.99 19.23 -10.96
C ILE A 604 5.08 19.58 -9.94
N GLY A 605 5.14 18.80 -8.85
CA GLY A 605 6.09 18.97 -7.75
C GLY A 605 7.20 17.92 -7.74
N SER A 606 8.47 18.39 -7.79
CA SER A 606 9.66 17.63 -7.41
C SER A 606 10.16 18.16 -6.05
N ASN A 607 11.43 18.51 -5.90
CA ASN A 607 11.89 19.45 -4.85
C ASN A 607 11.63 20.92 -5.22
N LYS A 608 11.24 21.17 -6.47
CA LYS A 608 10.81 22.46 -7.00
C LYS A 608 9.40 22.35 -7.56
N LEU A 609 8.69 23.46 -7.67
CA LEU A 609 7.38 23.50 -8.31
C LEU A 609 7.50 23.96 -9.76
N PHE A 610 6.87 23.23 -10.67
CA PHE A 610 6.77 23.50 -12.09
C PHE A 610 5.33 23.82 -12.47
N ARG A 611 5.15 24.75 -13.41
CA ARG A 611 3.85 25.13 -13.99
C ARG A 611 3.90 25.04 -15.50
N SER A 612 2.95 24.37 -16.10
CA SER A 612 2.60 24.43 -17.51
C SER A 612 1.36 25.31 -17.70
N MET A 613 1.33 26.08 -18.78
CA MET A 613 0.17 26.89 -19.20
C MET A 613 -0.55 26.30 -20.42
N ASN A 614 -0.11 25.12 -20.90
CA ASN A 614 -0.56 24.54 -22.16
C ASN A 614 -0.64 23.00 -22.09
N GLN A 615 -1.28 22.50 -21.02
CA GLN A 615 -1.56 21.08 -20.85
C GLN A 615 -0.31 20.19 -20.75
N GLY A 616 0.78 20.69 -20.15
CA GLY A 616 2.03 19.97 -20.00
C GLY A 616 2.86 19.86 -21.28
N ASN A 617 2.63 20.73 -22.29
CA ASN A 617 3.48 20.75 -23.47
C ASN A 617 4.87 21.32 -23.17
N ASP A 618 4.93 22.30 -22.29
CA ASP A 618 6.15 22.83 -21.70
C ASP A 618 5.91 23.20 -20.23
N PHE A 619 7.01 23.35 -19.48
CA PHE A 619 6.98 23.72 -18.07
C PHE A 619 7.97 24.84 -17.77
N LYS A 620 7.54 25.76 -16.91
CA LYS A 620 8.40 26.76 -16.29
C LYS A 620 8.56 26.41 -14.80
N VAL A 621 9.82 26.42 -14.33
CA VAL A 621 10.07 26.35 -12.88
C VAL A 621 9.62 27.67 -12.26
N ILE A 622 8.83 27.61 -11.19
CA ILE A 622 8.24 28.78 -10.53
C ILE A 622 8.64 28.87 -9.04
N SER A 623 9.61 28.07 -8.62
CA SER A 623 10.18 28.13 -7.26
C SER A 623 11.66 27.80 -7.25
N SER A 624 12.34 28.17 -6.16
CA SER A 624 13.60 27.54 -5.74
C SER A 624 13.33 26.14 -5.19
N ASP A 625 14.32 25.50 -4.54
CA ASP A 625 14.10 24.29 -3.72
C ASP A 625 13.22 24.66 -2.51
N LEU A 626 12.05 24.01 -2.40
CA LEU A 626 11.05 24.25 -1.33
C LEU A 626 11.13 23.20 -0.21
N THR A 627 12.30 22.57 -0.05
CA THR A 627 12.56 21.52 0.94
C THR A 627 13.81 21.84 1.75
N LYS A 628 14.08 21.08 2.81
CA LYS A 628 15.36 21.20 3.55
C LYS A 628 16.57 20.66 2.77
N GLY A 629 16.33 20.07 1.60
CA GLY A 629 17.36 19.42 0.78
C GLY A 629 17.38 17.90 0.93
N GLY A 630 18.07 17.23 -0.01
CA GLY A 630 18.23 15.77 0.03
C GLY A 630 19.14 15.32 1.16
N LYS A 631 18.90 14.12 1.67
CA LYS A 631 19.79 13.41 2.59
C LYS A 631 20.55 12.31 1.87
N LYS A 632 21.72 11.94 2.39
CA LYS A 632 22.47 10.79 1.86
C LYS A 632 21.70 9.49 2.14
N GLY A 633 21.36 8.75 1.11
CA GLY A 633 20.63 7.49 1.16
C GLY A 633 20.19 7.06 -0.23
N ASP A 634 19.52 5.95 -0.31
CA ASP A 634 19.01 5.31 -1.54
C ASP A 634 17.54 5.61 -1.84
N VAL A 635 16.85 6.33 -0.94
CA VAL A 635 15.45 6.75 -1.11
C VAL A 635 15.37 8.25 -1.34
N ALA A 636 14.64 8.67 -2.37
CA ALA A 636 14.41 10.09 -2.66
C ALA A 636 13.73 10.77 -1.45
N TYR A 637 14.33 11.87 -0.98
CA TYR A 637 13.90 12.66 0.18
C TYR A 637 14.20 14.14 -0.03
N GLY A 638 13.50 15.01 0.70
CA GLY A 638 13.49 16.43 0.43
C GLY A 638 12.73 16.68 -0.87
N THR A 639 11.49 16.26 -0.93
CA THR A 639 10.61 16.29 -2.09
C THR A 639 9.24 16.85 -1.73
N LEU A 640 8.55 17.46 -2.68
CA LEU A 640 7.15 17.86 -2.50
C LEU A 640 6.25 16.64 -2.49
N THR A 641 5.24 16.69 -1.60
CA THR A 641 4.23 15.66 -1.39
C THR A 641 2.81 16.17 -1.59
N ALA A 642 2.60 17.47 -1.49
CA ALA A 642 1.31 18.11 -1.65
C ALA A 642 1.42 19.45 -2.40
N ILE A 643 0.44 19.73 -3.26
CA ILE A 643 0.23 21.01 -3.95
C ILE A 643 -1.27 21.30 -3.89
N HIS A 644 -1.63 22.53 -3.54
CA HIS A 644 -3.01 22.97 -3.66
C HIS A 644 -3.09 24.46 -4.04
N GLU A 645 -3.78 24.75 -5.14
CA GLU A 645 -4.11 26.11 -5.55
C GLU A 645 -5.48 26.48 -4.99
N SER A 646 -5.62 27.68 -4.44
CA SER A 646 -6.92 28.19 -3.95
C SER A 646 -7.95 28.23 -5.10
N PRO A 647 -9.15 27.66 -4.90
CA PRO A 647 -10.21 27.77 -5.91
C PRO A 647 -10.81 29.18 -5.98
N LEU A 648 -10.53 30.06 -5.01
CA LEU A 648 -11.02 31.43 -4.95
C LEU A 648 -10.05 32.43 -5.60
N ARG A 649 -8.75 32.09 -5.65
CA ARG A 649 -7.73 33.00 -6.17
C ARG A 649 -6.66 32.28 -6.95
N PHE A 650 -6.55 32.57 -8.26
CA PHE A 650 -5.49 32.09 -9.11
C PHE A 650 -4.11 32.53 -8.60
N GLY A 651 -3.17 31.60 -8.55
CA GLY A 651 -1.79 31.85 -8.12
C GLY A 651 -1.60 31.98 -6.62
N LEU A 652 -2.64 31.75 -5.80
CA LEU A 652 -2.51 31.49 -4.38
C LEU A 652 -2.28 29.98 -4.20
N ILE A 653 -1.03 29.56 -3.97
CA ILE A 653 -0.64 28.15 -3.99
C ILE A 653 0.12 27.80 -2.72
N TYR A 654 -0.26 26.70 -2.11
CA TYR A 654 0.49 26.06 -1.02
C TYR A 654 1.19 24.82 -1.51
N THR A 655 2.40 24.55 -0.98
CA THR A 655 3.13 23.30 -1.19
C THR A 655 3.55 22.70 0.14
N GLY A 656 3.58 21.37 0.22
CA GLY A 656 4.05 20.63 1.39
C GLY A 656 5.09 19.60 0.97
N SER A 657 6.01 19.26 1.89
CA SER A 657 7.14 18.36 1.64
C SER A 657 7.18 17.17 2.60
N ASP A 658 7.97 16.16 2.24
CA ASP A 658 8.23 14.96 3.06
C ASP A 658 9.11 15.26 4.29
N ASP A 659 9.78 16.38 4.32
CA ASP A 659 10.61 16.86 5.44
C ASP A 659 9.91 17.93 6.30
N GLY A 660 8.58 18.11 6.08
CA GLY A 660 7.70 18.89 6.94
C GLY A 660 7.70 20.39 6.70
N LEU A 661 8.21 20.88 5.54
CA LEU A 661 8.08 22.28 5.19
C LEU A 661 6.78 22.55 4.43
N VAL A 662 6.19 23.69 4.72
CA VAL A 662 5.05 24.24 3.97
C VAL A 662 5.46 25.62 3.44
N HIS A 663 5.18 25.86 2.16
CA HIS A 663 5.43 27.14 1.52
C HIS A 663 4.18 27.69 0.87
N LEU A 664 4.08 29.00 0.85
CA LEU A 664 2.99 29.78 0.25
C LEU A 664 3.50 30.77 -0.79
N THR A 665 2.85 30.82 -1.92
CA THR A 665 2.92 31.97 -2.82
C THR A 665 1.53 32.59 -3.02
N LYS A 666 1.48 33.93 -3.05
CA LYS A 666 0.23 34.70 -3.31
C LYS A 666 0.20 35.33 -4.70
N ASN A 667 1.26 35.11 -5.49
CA ASN A 667 1.50 35.78 -6.76
C ASN A 667 2.00 34.83 -7.87
N GLY A 668 1.56 33.59 -7.83
CA GLY A 668 1.81 32.59 -8.88
C GLY A 668 3.26 32.15 -8.99
N GLY A 669 4.00 32.16 -7.87
CA GLY A 669 5.39 31.70 -7.82
C GLY A 669 6.45 32.79 -8.00
N ASN A 670 6.07 34.09 -8.09
CA ASN A 670 7.06 35.16 -8.14
C ASN A 670 7.81 35.35 -6.81
N SER A 671 7.16 35.08 -5.71
CA SER A 671 7.78 35.01 -4.37
C SER A 671 7.16 33.90 -3.54
N TRP A 672 7.94 33.34 -2.63
CA TRP A 672 7.55 32.26 -1.74
C TRP A 672 7.85 32.60 -0.29
N GLU A 673 6.94 32.24 0.60
CA GLU A 673 7.04 32.40 2.06
C GLU A 673 7.02 31.01 2.69
N GLU A 674 7.96 30.72 3.59
CA GLU A 674 7.93 29.53 4.40
C GLU A 674 6.97 29.73 5.57
N ILE A 675 5.97 28.86 5.68
CA ILE A 675 4.96 28.88 6.75
C ILE A 675 5.56 28.31 8.04
N LYS A 676 5.33 29.00 9.13
CA LYS A 676 5.82 28.63 10.47
C LYS A 676 4.68 28.17 11.37
N GLY A 677 5.00 27.62 12.55
CA GLY A 677 4.01 27.25 13.57
C GLY A 677 3.48 25.83 13.47
N LEU A 678 3.86 25.06 12.45
CA LEU A 678 3.52 23.65 12.29
C LEU A 678 4.60 22.74 12.93
N PRO A 679 4.27 21.50 13.32
CA PRO A 679 5.24 20.50 13.74
C PRO A 679 6.32 20.30 12.69
N LYS A 680 7.58 20.17 13.14
CA LYS A 680 8.73 19.98 12.24
C LYS A 680 8.90 18.51 11.87
N ASP A 681 9.49 18.26 10.71
CA ASP A 681 9.94 16.92 10.26
C ASP A 681 8.83 15.88 10.08
N LEU A 682 7.55 16.25 10.20
CA LEU A 682 6.43 15.39 9.86
C LEU A 682 6.08 15.49 8.37
N TRP A 683 5.77 14.38 7.77
CA TRP A 683 5.40 14.30 6.36
C TRP A 683 4.06 15.01 6.11
N ILE A 684 4.03 16.00 5.21
CA ILE A 684 2.78 16.64 4.80
C ILE A 684 2.00 15.69 3.88
N THR A 685 0.87 15.19 4.35
CA THR A 685 0.07 14.23 3.57
C THR A 685 -0.90 14.93 2.64
N ARG A 686 -1.53 16.01 3.10
CA ARG A 686 -2.48 16.77 2.29
C ARG A 686 -2.50 18.25 2.67
N ILE A 687 -2.77 19.11 1.71
CA ILE A 687 -3.12 20.51 1.88
C ILE A 687 -4.46 20.74 1.19
N GLN A 688 -5.38 21.41 1.86
CA GLN A 688 -6.70 21.77 1.34
C GLN A 688 -6.97 23.24 1.62
N THR A 689 -6.99 24.11 0.61
CA THR A 689 -7.48 25.49 0.75
C THR A 689 -9.00 25.49 0.72
N SER A 690 -9.62 26.34 1.53
CA SER A 690 -11.07 26.43 1.59
C SER A 690 -11.68 26.95 0.30
N LYS A 691 -12.88 26.47 0.00
CA LYS A 691 -13.72 26.95 -1.09
C LYS A 691 -14.60 28.13 -0.66
N PHE A 692 -14.72 28.38 0.66
CA PHE A 692 -15.62 29.37 1.23
C PHE A 692 -14.89 30.62 1.72
N ASP A 693 -13.60 30.50 2.07
CA ASP A 693 -12.80 31.61 2.55
C ASP A 693 -11.35 31.50 2.04
N GLU A 694 -10.85 32.55 1.38
CA GLU A 694 -9.53 32.57 0.75
C GLU A 694 -8.37 32.41 1.75
N ALA A 695 -8.53 32.89 2.98
CA ALA A 695 -7.50 32.86 4.00
C ALA A 695 -7.41 31.52 4.74
N THR A 696 -8.44 30.68 4.57
CA THR A 696 -8.54 29.41 5.29
C THR A 696 -7.83 28.27 4.53
N VAL A 697 -6.98 27.52 5.25
CA VAL A 697 -6.27 26.33 4.76
C VAL A 697 -6.21 25.25 5.83
N TYR A 698 -6.38 24.02 5.43
CA TYR A 698 -6.23 22.81 6.26
C TYR A 698 -5.01 22.03 5.84
N ILE A 699 -4.29 21.46 6.81
CA ILE A 699 -3.11 20.62 6.57
C ILE A 699 -3.23 19.36 7.41
N SER A 700 -2.99 18.21 6.78
CA SER A 700 -2.77 16.95 7.47
C SER A 700 -1.32 16.50 7.33
N MET A 701 -0.82 15.84 8.40
CA MET A 701 0.54 15.34 8.49
C MET A 701 0.52 13.95 9.13
N ASN A 702 1.54 13.13 8.87
CA ASN A 702 1.76 11.91 9.60
C ASN A 702 3.21 11.75 10.09
N GLY A 703 3.35 11.01 11.19
CA GLY A 703 4.62 10.82 11.88
C GLY A 703 5.04 9.36 12.04
N TYR A 704 4.38 8.39 11.36
CA TYR A 704 4.68 6.96 11.58
C TYR A 704 6.13 6.59 11.25
N ARG A 705 6.82 7.38 10.39
CA ARG A 705 8.26 7.21 10.11
C ARG A 705 9.17 7.61 11.28
N TRP A 706 8.58 8.15 12.33
CA TRP A 706 9.18 8.49 13.63
C TRP A 706 8.53 7.69 14.77
N ASP A 707 7.81 6.60 14.47
CA ASP A 707 6.96 5.84 15.39
C ASP A 707 5.91 6.69 16.13
N ASN A 708 5.61 7.86 15.59
CA ASN A 708 4.54 8.74 16.08
C ASN A 708 3.27 8.51 15.26
N PHE A 709 2.27 7.92 15.89
CA PHE A 709 0.99 7.60 15.27
C PHE A 709 -0.11 8.61 15.61
N GLU A 710 0.21 9.73 16.25
CA GLU A 710 -0.78 10.75 16.57
C GLU A 710 -1.45 11.33 15.31
N SER A 711 -2.73 11.70 15.45
CA SER A 711 -3.48 12.40 14.42
C SER A 711 -3.06 13.87 14.38
N HIS A 712 -2.43 14.28 13.26
CA HIS A 712 -1.94 15.63 13.06
C HIS A 712 -2.77 16.35 12.01
N ILE A 713 -3.67 17.23 12.45
CA ILE A 713 -4.53 18.06 11.62
C ILE A 713 -4.49 19.50 12.09
N TYR A 714 -4.33 20.43 11.19
CA TYR A 714 -4.18 21.84 11.49
C TYR A 714 -5.04 22.69 10.56
N GLN A 715 -5.63 23.78 11.10
CA GLN A 715 -6.33 24.80 10.36
C GLN A 715 -5.66 26.17 10.60
N SER A 716 -5.55 26.95 9.55
CA SER A 716 -5.27 28.38 9.61
C SER A 716 -6.41 29.14 8.95
N ILE A 717 -6.75 30.31 9.49
CA ILE A 717 -7.76 31.24 8.95
C ILE A 717 -7.14 32.56 8.52
N ASP A 718 -5.81 32.63 8.44
CA ASP A 718 -5.04 33.85 8.21
C ASP A 718 -3.85 33.65 7.26
N TYR A 719 -4.02 32.77 6.25
CA TYR A 719 -3.03 32.38 5.24
C TYR A 719 -1.79 31.66 5.85
N GLY A 720 -1.95 30.94 6.96
CA GLY A 720 -0.88 30.18 7.60
C GLY A 720 -0.01 30.99 8.56
N LYS A 721 -0.42 32.18 8.99
CA LYS A 721 0.30 32.96 10.00
C LYS A 721 0.12 32.36 11.40
N SER A 722 -1.05 31.82 11.69
CA SER A 722 -1.39 31.09 12.93
C SER A 722 -2.10 29.79 12.63
N TRP A 723 -1.99 28.83 13.56
CA TRP A 723 -2.54 27.47 13.39
C TRP A 723 -3.29 27.02 14.63
N SER A 724 -4.45 26.43 14.42
CA SER A 724 -5.21 25.68 15.43
C SER A 724 -5.10 24.19 15.13
N ARG A 725 -4.80 23.37 16.14
CA ARG A 725 -4.86 21.91 16.00
C ARG A 725 -6.32 21.47 16.09
N LEU A 726 -6.77 20.65 15.14
CA LEU A 726 -8.11 20.08 15.08
C LEU A 726 -8.08 18.61 15.52
N GLY A 727 -9.28 18.03 15.75
CA GLY A 727 -9.46 16.61 16.00
C GLY A 727 -8.72 16.09 17.22
N LEU A 728 -8.78 16.81 18.33
CA LEU A 728 -8.18 16.38 19.60
C LEU A 728 -8.87 15.15 20.21
N ASP A 729 -10.06 14.83 19.74
CA ASP A 729 -10.89 13.68 20.10
C ASP A 729 -10.64 12.46 19.18
N LEU A 730 -9.89 12.63 18.08
CA LEU A 730 -9.52 11.52 17.20
C LEU A 730 -8.56 10.54 17.91
N PRO A 731 -8.66 9.24 17.60
CA PRO A 731 -7.68 8.26 18.05
C PRO A 731 -6.30 8.57 17.46
N LYS A 732 -5.24 8.07 18.07
CA LYS A 732 -3.86 8.20 17.56
C LYS A 732 -3.70 7.30 16.33
N GLU A 733 -4.02 7.84 15.19
CA GLU A 733 -3.97 7.17 13.89
C GLU A 733 -3.34 8.12 12.85
N PRO A 734 -2.38 7.67 12.03
CA PRO A 734 -1.82 8.50 10.97
C PRO A 734 -2.90 9.04 10.03
N VAL A 735 -2.85 10.34 9.76
CA VAL A 735 -3.82 10.99 8.88
C VAL A 735 -3.28 11.03 7.46
N ASN A 736 -4.06 10.53 6.50
CA ASN A 736 -3.71 10.47 5.08
C ASN A 736 -4.34 11.59 4.27
N VAL A 737 -5.57 11.98 4.64
CA VAL A 737 -6.33 13.00 3.90
C VAL A 737 -7.21 13.84 4.81
N ILE A 738 -7.32 15.12 4.46
CA ILE A 738 -8.31 16.05 4.98
C ILE A 738 -9.01 16.74 3.80
N LYS A 739 -10.33 16.86 3.86
CA LYS A 739 -11.17 17.53 2.83
C LYS A 739 -12.30 18.32 3.45
N GLU A 740 -12.49 19.54 2.98
CA GLU A 740 -13.68 20.35 3.25
C GLU A 740 -14.81 19.93 2.29
N ASP A 741 -16.06 19.86 2.79
CA ASP A 741 -17.22 19.57 1.93
C ASP A 741 -17.44 20.69 0.91
N PRO A 742 -17.75 20.39 -0.35
CA PRO A 742 -17.91 21.44 -1.38
C PRO A 742 -19.16 22.31 -1.21
N LYS A 743 -20.12 21.96 -0.34
CA LYS A 743 -21.39 22.65 -0.14
C LYS A 743 -21.62 23.18 1.28
N ASN A 744 -20.98 22.56 2.27
CA ASN A 744 -21.14 22.95 3.67
C ASN A 744 -19.76 23.09 4.33
N LYS A 745 -19.38 24.34 4.66
CA LYS A 745 -18.07 24.67 5.26
C LYS A 745 -17.87 24.05 6.66
N ASP A 746 -18.95 23.67 7.34
CA ASP A 746 -18.86 23.11 8.69
C ASP A 746 -18.50 21.61 8.66
N ILE A 747 -18.56 20.99 7.47
CA ILE A 747 -18.27 19.57 7.29
C ILE A 747 -16.83 19.36 6.83
N ILE A 748 -16.08 18.60 7.63
CA ILE A 748 -14.70 18.20 7.32
C ILE A 748 -14.61 16.66 7.35
N TYR A 749 -14.06 16.09 6.29
CA TYR A 749 -13.77 14.65 6.17
C TYR A 749 -12.30 14.40 6.46
N VAL A 750 -12.00 13.39 7.27
CA VAL A 750 -10.63 12.96 7.60
C VAL A 750 -10.50 11.46 7.41
N GLY A 751 -9.58 11.06 6.54
CA GLY A 751 -9.19 9.66 6.35
C GLY A 751 -7.90 9.34 7.10
N THR A 752 -7.94 8.27 7.90
CA THR A 752 -6.82 7.76 8.68
C THR A 752 -6.42 6.35 8.22
N ASP A 753 -5.45 5.74 8.88
CA ASP A 753 -5.08 4.34 8.63
C ASP A 753 -6.18 3.34 9.04
N HIS A 754 -7.21 3.76 9.76
CA HIS A 754 -8.25 2.85 10.28
C HIS A 754 -9.68 3.33 10.07
N GLY A 755 -9.92 4.22 9.10
CA GLY A 755 -11.27 4.59 8.72
C GLY A 755 -11.47 6.04 8.31
N LEU A 756 -12.75 6.40 8.22
CA LEU A 756 -13.24 7.73 7.85
C LEU A 756 -13.93 8.40 9.02
N TYR A 757 -13.52 9.62 9.31
CA TYR A 757 -14.11 10.49 10.32
C TYR A 757 -14.69 11.74 9.69
N VAL A 758 -15.77 12.25 10.27
CA VAL A 758 -16.48 13.42 9.77
C VAL A 758 -16.76 14.36 10.94
N SER A 759 -16.43 15.62 10.76
CA SER A 759 -16.85 16.72 11.65
C SER A 759 -18.02 17.47 11.03
N LEU A 760 -18.90 18.01 11.89
CA LEU A 760 -20.00 18.90 11.54
C LEU A 760 -19.83 20.32 12.12
N ASP A 761 -18.66 20.61 12.67
CA ASP A 761 -18.32 21.84 13.39
C ASP A 761 -16.91 22.36 13.07
N GLN A 762 -16.52 22.24 11.79
CA GLN A 762 -15.23 22.71 11.24
C GLN A 762 -13.99 22.02 11.85
N GLY A 763 -14.15 20.80 12.36
CA GLY A 763 -13.05 19.99 12.86
C GLY A 763 -12.82 20.09 14.37
N GLU A 764 -13.75 20.70 15.13
CA GLU A 764 -13.68 20.73 16.60
C GLU A 764 -13.93 19.33 17.18
N ASN A 765 -14.97 18.63 16.70
CA ASN A 765 -15.33 17.28 17.12
C ASN A 765 -15.54 16.39 15.91
N PHE A 766 -15.17 15.11 16.04
CA PHE A 766 -15.32 14.12 14.98
C PHE A 766 -16.22 12.96 15.38
N MET A 767 -16.84 12.33 14.42
CA MET A 767 -17.58 11.08 14.56
C MET A 767 -17.20 10.13 13.44
N MET A 768 -17.24 8.83 13.71
CA MET A 768 -16.88 7.81 12.72
C MET A 768 -18.03 7.52 11.76
N MET A 769 -17.70 7.31 10.48
CA MET A 769 -18.63 6.94 9.41
C MET A 769 -18.15 5.64 8.77
N ASN A 770 -18.73 4.48 9.16
CA ASN A 770 -18.19 3.18 8.77
C ASN A 770 -19.23 2.12 8.45
N LYS A 771 -20.51 2.44 8.29
CA LYS A 771 -21.48 1.40 7.95
C LYS A 771 -21.17 0.81 6.58
N ASP A 772 -20.87 -0.50 6.57
CA ASP A 772 -20.43 -1.26 5.39
C ASP A 772 -19.07 -0.79 4.80
N LEU A 773 -18.33 0.09 5.51
CA LEU A 773 -16.94 0.45 5.27
C LEU A 773 -16.08 -0.14 6.38
N PRO A 774 -15.18 -1.11 6.11
CA PRO A 774 -14.32 -1.70 7.13
C PRO A 774 -13.30 -0.68 7.67
N ALA A 775 -12.67 -1.00 8.79
CA ALA A 775 -11.63 -0.17 9.42
C ALA A 775 -10.29 -0.22 8.62
N VAL A 776 -10.36 0.11 7.35
CA VAL A 776 -9.24 0.11 6.39
C VAL A 776 -8.64 1.51 6.26
N SER A 777 -7.37 1.58 5.86
CA SER A 777 -6.70 2.85 5.58
C SER A 777 -7.39 3.61 4.45
N VAL A 778 -7.83 4.85 4.73
CA VAL A 778 -8.47 5.77 3.79
C VAL A 778 -7.43 6.78 3.29
N HIS A 779 -7.07 6.70 2.02
CA HIS A 779 -6.02 7.53 1.42
C HIS A 779 -6.53 8.77 0.72
N ASP A 780 -7.74 8.71 0.16
CA ASP A 780 -8.35 9.90 -0.45
C ASP A 780 -9.87 9.87 -0.38
N VAL A 781 -10.48 11.04 -0.36
CA VAL A 781 -11.93 11.24 -0.37
C VAL A 781 -12.30 12.40 -1.28
N VAL A 782 -13.36 12.24 -2.06
CA VAL A 782 -13.89 13.32 -2.91
C VAL A 782 -15.42 13.28 -2.89
N VAL A 783 -16.03 14.44 -2.64
CA VAL A 783 -17.48 14.62 -2.79
C VAL A 783 -17.78 15.15 -4.18
N HIS A 784 -18.58 14.40 -4.97
CA HIS A 784 -19.00 14.86 -6.28
C HIS A 784 -20.01 16.02 -6.15
N PRO A 785 -19.72 17.23 -6.71
CA PRO A 785 -20.47 18.44 -6.40
C PRO A 785 -21.93 18.43 -6.87
N LYS A 786 -22.28 17.67 -7.91
CA LYS A 786 -23.63 17.55 -8.44
C LYS A 786 -24.39 16.36 -7.86
N ALA A 787 -23.75 15.18 -7.80
CA ALA A 787 -24.38 13.94 -7.34
C ALA A 787 -24.51 13.87 -5.81
N ASN A 788 -23.74 14.66 -5.04
CA ASN A 788 -23.58 14.55 -3.58
C ASN A 788 -23.06 13.17 -3.14
N ASP A 789 -22.38 12.46 -4.01
CA ASP A 789 -21.75 11.20 -3.67
C ASP A 789 -20.37 11.46 -3.08
N LEU A 790 -20.13 10.93 -1.90
CA LEU A 790 -18.81 10.81 -1.28
C LEU A 790 -18.19 9.51 -1.77
N VAL A 791 -17.09 9.62 -2.51
CA VAL A 791 -16.28 8.49 -2.95
C VAL A 791 -15.03 8.42 -2.08
N VAL A 792 -14.72 7.22 -1.61
CA VAL A 792 -13.60 6.93 -0.70
C VAL A 792 -12.64 5.98 -1.38
N ALA A 793 -11.37 6.37 -1.49
CA ALA A 793 -10.29 5.52 -1.94
C ALA A 793 -9.58 4.90 -0.73
N THR A 794 -9.58 3.56 -0.67
CA THR A 794 -8.94 2.84 0.43
C THR A 794 -7.67 2.14 -0.03
N HIS A 795 -6.71 1.98 0.88
CA HIS A 795 -5.50 1.24 0.61
C HIS A 795 -5.59 -0.20 1.11
N GLY A 796 -6.46 -1.00 0.45
CA GLY A 796 -6.68 -2.41 0.79
C GLY A 796 -8.09 -2.94 0.54
N ARG A 797 -9.08 -2.08 0.28
CA ARG A 797 -10.48 -2.47 0.05
C ARG A 797 -11.11 -1.75 -1.15
N SER A 798 -10.30 -1.31 -2.12
CA SER A 798 -10.77 -0.61 -3.33
C SER A 798 -11.57 0.66 -3.03
N PHE A 799 -12.58 0.98 -3.83
CA PHE A 799 -13.41 2.17 -3.67
C PHE A 799 -14.73 1.85 -2.98
N TYR A 800 -15.17 2.81 -2.17
CA TYR A 800 -16.50 2.87 -1.58
C TYR A 800 -17.21 4.15 -1.96
N LYS A 801 -18.53 4.12 -2.02
CA LYS A 801 -19.37 5.27 -2.34
C LYS A 801 -20.57 5.34 -1.41
N THR A 802 -20.98 6.56 -1.02
CA THR A 802 -22.23 6.84 -0.35
C THR A 802 -22.75 8.20 -0.75
N ASN A 803 -24.07 8.44 -0.59
CA ASN A 803 -24.66 9.75 -0.85
C ASN A 803 -24.73 10.56 0.45
N VAL A 804 -24.19 11.77 0.43
CA VAL A 804 -24.10 12.66 1.60
C VAL A 804 -25.10 13.84 1.56
N GLU A 805 -26.11 13.80 0.69
CA GLU A 805 -27.09 14.88 0.59
C GLU A 805 -27.76 15.19 1.93
N HIS A 806 -28.14 14.20 2.72
CA HIS A 806 -28.76 14.36 4.02
C HIS A 806 -27.75 14.83 5.09
N LEU A 807 -26.51 14.34 5.03
CA LEU A 807 -25.41 14.81 5.88
C LEU A 807 -25.14 16.31 5.66
N GLN A 808 -25.10 16.76 4.41
CA GLN A 808 -24.89 18.19 4.06
C GLN A 808 -25.97 19.12 4.56
N LYS A 809 -27.13 18.60 4.94
CA LYS A 809 -28.27 19.35 5.51
C LYS A 809 -28.26 19.41 7.04
N LEU A 810 -27.35 18.70 7.71
CA LEU A 810 -27.22 18.74 9.17
C LEU A 810 -26.57 20.06 9.60
N ASP A 811 -27.44 21.03 9.90
CA ASP A 811 -27.06 22.31 10.50
C ASP A 811 -27.48 22.37 11.98
N LYS A 812 -27.08 23.42 12.66
CA LYS A 812 -27.41 23.62 14.08
C LYS A 812 -28.93 23.61 14.35
N GLU A 813 -29.76 24.10 13.42
CA GLU A 813 -31.21 24.11 13.56
C GLU A 813 -31.77 22.69 13.47
N LEU A 814 -31.34 21.89 12.50
CA LEU A 814 -31.78 20.51 12.32
C LEU A 814 -31.31 19.63 13.48
N LEU A 815 -30.07 19.78 13.92
CA LEU A 815 -29.50 19.03 15.07
C LEU A 815 -30.23 19.33 16.39
N ALA A 816 -30.92 20.47 16.51
CA ALA A 816 -31.74 20.81 17.67
C ALA A 816 -33.12 20.12 17.67
N LYS A 817 -33.60 19.63 16.51
CA LYS A 817 -34.91 18.97 16.36
C LYS A 817 -34.90 17.58 16.97
N THR A 818 -36.00 17.20 17.60
CA THR A 818 -36.20 15.84 18.12
C THR A 818 -36.34 14.84 16.98
N LEU A 819 -37.03 15.23 15.92
CA LEU A 819 -37.30 14.46 14.71
C LEU A 819 -37.31 15.38 13.49
N HIS A 820 -36.71 14.96 12.39
CA HIS A 820 -36.83 15.61 11.08
C HIS A 820 -36.93 14.54 10.00
N ILE A 821 -37.90 14.68 9.07
CA ILE A 821 -38.05 13.79 7.92
C ILE A 821 -37.53 14.55 6.71
N PHE A 822 -36.52 13.94 6.03
CA PHE A 822 -35.99 14.50 4.80
C PHE A 822 -36.93 14.21 3.62
N ASN A 823 -36.75 14.96 2.52
CA ASN A 823 -37.55 14.74 1.32
C ASN A 823 -37.39 13.32 0.79
N ILE A 824 -38.52 12.62 0.63
CA ILE A 824 -38.58 11.29 0.04
C ILE A 824 -38.58 11.44 -1.49
N LYS A 825 -37.64 10.79 -2.16
CA LYS A 825 -37.55 10.82 -3.62
C LYS A 825 -38.82 10.23 -4.26
N LYS A 826 -39.48 11.02 -5.14
CA LYS A 826 -40.65 10.55 -5.91
C LYS A 826 -40.27 9.34 -6.73
N LYS A 827 -41.10 8.31 -6.70
CA LYS A 827 -40.94 7.11 -7.51
C LYS A 827 -42.10 7.00 -8.49
N SER A 828 -41.82 6.95 -9.78
CA SER A 828 -42.82 6.77 -10.81
C SER A 828 -43.43 5.39 -10.72
N TYR A 829 -44.75 5.29 -10.82
CA TYR A 829 -45.43 4.00 -10.86
C TYR A 829 -44.98 3.17 -12.07
N SER A 830 -44.85 1.86 -11.86
CA SER A 830 -44.60 0.91 -12.91
C SER A 830 -45.60 -0.25 -12.82
N ASN A 831 -46.26 -0.57 -13.94
CA ASN A 831 -47.17 -1.71 -14.04
C ASN A 831 -46.44 -3.06 -13.87
N ARG A 832 -45.13 -3.08 -13.82
CA ARG A 832 -44.30 -4.26 -13.51
C ARG A 832 -44.10 -4.49 -12.00
N TRP A 833 -44.58 -3.61 -11.14
CA TRP A 833 -44.47 -3.84 -9.69
C TRP A 833 -45.33 -5.04 -9.27
N GLY A 834 -44.75 -5.88 -8.40
CA GLY A 834 -45.34 -7.15 -7.97
C GLY A 834 -45.25 -8.30 -9.02
N SER A 835 -44.81 -8.02 -10.25
CA SER A 835 -44.60 -9.04 -11.25
C SER A 835 -43.24 -9.73 -11.08
N LYS A 836 -43.19 -11.03 -11.36
CA LYS A 836 -41.96 -11.82 -11.47
C LYS A 836 -41.56 -11.95 -12.92
N PHE A 837 -40.27 -11.77 -13.22
CA PHE A 837 -39.75 -12.06 -14.57
C PHE A 837 -39.72 -13.57 -14.86
N SER A 838 -39.52 -14.39 -13.85
CA SER A 838 -39.58 -15.85 -13.88
C SER A 838 -39.94 -16.38 -12.49
N GLN A 839 -40.37 -17.61 -12.38
CA GLN A 839 -40.70 -18.27 -11.11
C GLN A 839 -39.53 -18.30 -10.10
N TRP A 840 -38.29 -18.20 -10.62
CA TRP A 840 -37.04 -18.26 -9.85
C TRP A 840 -36.55 -16.90 -9.37
N ARG A 841 -37.22 -15.80 -9.72
CA ARG A 841 -36.85 -14.46 -9.33
C ARG A 841 -37.87 -13.88 -8.36
N ASP A 842 -37.37 -13.02 -7.45
CA ASP A 842 -38.25 -12.23 -6.60
C ASP A 842 -39.14 -11.31 -7.43
N ALA A 843 -40.28 -10.94 -6.86
CA ALA A 843 -41.16 -9.97 -7.48
C ALA A 843 -40.47 -8.59 -7.58
N ASN A 844 -40.78 -7.85 -8.62
CA ASN A 844 -40.27 -6.49 -8.79
C ASN A 844 -41.00 -5.55 -7.82
N GLU A 845 -40.49 -5.48 -6.58
CA GLU A 845 -41.05 -4.61 -5.53
C GLU A 845 -40.33 -3.26 -5.51
N PRO A 846 -41.09 -2.14 -5.46
CA PRO A 846 -40.47 -0.84 -5.33
C PRO A 846 -39.94 -0.65 -3.91
N LYS A 847 -38.63 -0.42 -3.77
CA LYS A 847 -38.05 0.01 -2.51
C LYS A 847 -38.13 1.54 -2.43
N ILE A 848 -38.75 2.07 -1.37
CA ILE A 848 -38.79 3.48 -1.06
C ILE A 848 -38.03 3.65 0.26
N SER A 849 -36.95 4.43 0.23
CA SER A 849 -36.23 4.81 1.43
C SER A 849 -36.89 6.04 2.05
N ILE A 850 -37.07 6.04 3.38
CA ILE A 850 -37.61 7.15 4.17
C ILE A 850 -36.50 7.68 5.06
N PRO A 851 -35.68 8.63 4.57
CA PRO A 851 -34.60 9.18 5.38
C PRO A 851 -35.16 10.14 6.44
N PHE A 852 -34.70 9.96 7.68
CA PHE A 852 -35.08 10.81 8.80
C PHE A 852 -33.98 10.96 9.82
N PHE A 853 -33.96 12.04 10.56
CA PHE A 853 -33.06 12.30 11.68
C PHE A 853 -33.81 12.20 13.00
N THR A 854 -33.20 11.55 14.01
CA THR A 854 -33.69 11.56 15.40
C THR A 854 -32.56 11.97 16.34
N LYS A 855 -32.92 12.78 17.36
CA LYS A 855 -31.97 13.25 18.38
C LYS A 855 -31.53 12.13 19.35
N SER A 856 -32.36 11.11 19.51
CA SER A 856 -32.10 10.00 20.43
C SER A 856 -32.57 8.66 19.85
N LYS A 857 -31.98 7.60 20.32
CA LYS A 857 -32.43 6.23 20.03
C LYS A 857 -33.84 6.00 20.55
N GLY A 858 -34.64 5.28 19.77
CA GLY A 858 -36.01 4.95 20.15
C GLY A 858 -36.79 4.26 19.05
N ARG A 859 -38.07 4.01 19.34
CA ARG A 859 -38.98 3.37 18.39
C ARG A 859 -39.70 4.42 17.57
N ALA A 860 -39.48 4.47 16.26
CA ALA A 860 -40.20 5.32 15.31
C ALA A 860 -41.41 4.56 14.75
N ASN A 861 -42.59 5.14 14.83
CA ASN A 861 -43.80 4.63 14.18
C ASN A 861 -44.01 5.38 12.87
N ILE A 862 -43.93 4.66 11.76
CA ILE A 862 -44.05 5.21 10.42
C ILE A 862 -45.45 4.88 9.90
N VAL A 863 -46.19 5.90 9.55
CA VAL A 863 -47.54 5.79 9.05
C VAL A 863 -47.61 6.37 7.65
N ARG A 864 -48.01 5.57 6.68
CA ARG A 864 -48.26 5.95 5.31
C ARG A 864 -49.76 6.26 5.15
N LYS A 865 -50.09 7.44 4.69
CA LYS A 865 -51.44 7.87 4.42
C LYS A 865 -51.64 8.17 2.91
N ASN A 866 -52.88 8.08 2.44
CA ASN A 866 -53.29 8.62 1.14
C ASN A 866 -53.53 10.13 1.24
N LYS A 867 -53.99 10.75 0.13
CA LYS A 867 -54.36 12.17 0.05
C LYS A 867 -55.54 12.53 0.95
N ASP A 868 -56.39 11.59 1.31
CA ASP A 868 -57.57 11.75 2.13
C ASP A 868 -57.32 11.43 3.62
N GLU A 869 -56.03 11.40 4.03
CA GLU A 869 -55.50 11.11 5.39
C GLU A 869 -55.79 9.69 5.88
N GLU A 870 -56.29 8.80 5.06
CA GLU A 870 -56.52 7.38 5.44
C GLU A 870 -55.21 6.64 5.56
N ILE A 871 -55.08 5.83 6.62
CA ILE A 871 -53.89 5.04 6.88
C ILE A 871 -53.85 3.85 5.91
N LEU A 872 -52.85 3.88 5.01
CA LEU A 872 -52.61 2.78 4.06
C LEU A 872 -51.70 1.72 4.67
N GLN A 873 -50.78 2.10 5.53
CA GLN A 873 -49.81 1.22 6.17
C GLN A 873 -49.23 1.86 7.44
N SER A 874 -48.97 1.03 8.42
CA SER A 874 -48.26 1.44 9.64
C SER A 874 -47.22 0.36 10.00
N PHE A 875 -46.01 0.78 10.33
CA PHE A 875 -44.97 -0.12 10.82
C PHE A 875 -44.05 0.60 11.79
N SER A 876 -43.32 -0.16 12.60
CA SER A 876 -42.38 0.38 13.57
C SER A 876 -40.96 0.08 13.11
N HIS A 877 -40.07 1.03 13.39
CA HIS A 877 -38.65 0.92 13.13
C HIS A 877 -37.86 1.30 14.40
N GLU A 878 -36.86 0.49 14.75
CA GLU A 878 -35.93 0.87 15.83
C GLU A 878 -34.92 1.88 15.26
N ALA A 879 -35.15 3.14 15.60
CA ALA A 879 -34.30 4.23 15.15
C ALA A 879 -33.09 4.40 16.06
N ASN A 880 -31.93 4.57 15.45
CA ASN A 880 -30.73 5.00 16.16
C ASN A 880 -30.67 6.53 16.23
N GLN A 881 -29.87 7.07 17.15
CA GLN A 881 -29.53 8.47 17.16
C GLN A 881 -28.92 8.88 15.81
N GLY A 882 -29.27 10.05 15.27
CA GLY A 882 -28.75 10.57 14.01
C GLY A 882 -29.63 10.21 12.80
N ILE A 883 -29.00 10.11 11.63
CA ILE A 883 -29.64 9.79 10.35
C ILE A 883 -30.04 8.31 10.29
N ASN A 884 -31.26 8.04 9.86
CA ASN A 884 -31.83 6.71 9.65
C ASN A 884 -32.45 6.61 8.24
N TYR A 885 -32.59 5.37 7.72
CA TYR A 885 -33.15 5.08 6.41
C TYR A 885 -34.20 3.98 6.46
#